data_cbac181a09e87bf6fc775b9d94ca2c5c
#
_entry.id   cbac181a09e87bf6fc775b9d94ca2c5c
#
_cell.length_a   1.000
_cell.length_b   1.000
_cell.length_c   1.000
_cell.angle_alpha   90.00
_cell.angle_beta   90.00
_cell.angle_gamma   90.00
#
_symmetry.space_group_name_H-M   'P 1'
#
loop_
_entity.id
_entity.type
_entity.pdbx_description
1 polymer ?
#
loop_
_entity_poly.entity_id
_entity_poly.type
_entity_poly.pdbx_seq_one_letter_code
_entity_poly.pdbx_strand_id
1 'polypeptide(L)'
;MDKKDFKRTLVTAALPYANGPVHIGHLAGVYVPADIYVRYKRLQGENVLFVGGSDEHGVPVTIRARKEGCSVQDIVDRYHNLIKTSFERFGISFDVYSRTTSKIHHQFASDFFKYLNDHGKFIQQESEQFYDEATQEFLTDRNIKGECPVCHAADANGDQCEKCGSTLSPDELINPVNAINGNPLVKRKTTHWYLPLNEYQPWLEECILKEHKEWRPNVYGQCKSWLDADLRPRAVTRDLNWGIPVPVEGAEGKVLYVWFDAPIGYISNTKELCDAHPEYGNWETWWKDDSTRLIHFIGKDNIVFHCIVFPTMLKAHGGYILPDNVPSNEFLNLEGEKISTSRNWAIWLNEYLDEFPGKQDVLRYVLTANAPETKDNDFTWRDYQACNNNELVAIFGNFVNRAVVLTHKYFDGVIPAAGELTDYDRATIAEFKGVKETLSNNIEQFHFREALKDAMNLARIGNKYLADTEPWKLAKTDMKRVETIMNVSLQICANLAIAFEPFLPFTAEKLRAMLGMAEVDWNKLGQLDILADGAKIEKPVLLFEKIEDSVIQAQLDKLARIKQENIIANFKPEPVAKECTFDDFMKLDIRVGKVLECSKVKKADKLLQFKIDDGMGGRTIVSGIAKFYEPADLIGKEVCFIANFPPRKLKGIESQGMILSAEDADGRLVVIGPQGEVKPGVKVG
;
A
#
# COMPACT_ATOMS: atom_id res chain seq x y z
N MET A 1 -11.17 6.06 33.91
CA MET A 1 -12.50 6.21 33.30
C MET A 1 -13.16 4.84 33.30
N ASP A 2 -14.41 4.75 33.75
CA ASP A 2 -15.19 3.54 33.61
C ASP A 2 -15.30 3.19 32.14
N LYS A 3 -14.99 1.95 31.77
CA LYS A 3 -15.09 1.49 30.39
C LYS A 3 -16.54 1.69 29.94
N LYS A 4 -16.76 2.55 28.94
CA LYS A 4 -18.07 2.76 28.34
C LYS A 4 -18.58 1.42 27.79
N ASP A 5 -19.75 0.99 28.19
CA ASP A 5 -20.34 -0.27 27.71
C ASP A 5 -21.05 0.00 26.38
N PHE A 6 -20.44 -0.41 25.28
CA PHE A 6 -20.98 -0.25 23.94
C PHE A 6 -21.86 -1.44 23.55
N LYS A 7 -23.02 -1.18 22.98
CA LYS A 7 -23.96 -2.21 22.49
C LYS A 7 -23.64 -2.67 21.06
N ARG A 8 -22.90 -1.86 20.29
CA ARG A 8 -22.53 -2.13 18.91
C ARG A 8 -21.26 -1.40 18.53
N THR A 9 -20.63 -1.89 17.49
CA THR A 9 -19.39 -1.30 16.95
C THR A 9 -19.56 -0.96 15.47
N LEU A 10 -19.35 0.31 15.11
CA LEU A 10 -19.30 0.80 13.74
C LEU A 10 -17.82 0.94 13.33
N VAL A 11 -17.42 0.19 12.34
CA VAL A 11 -16.06 0.23 11.80
C VAL A 11 -16.10 0.83 10.40
N THR A 12 -15.24 1.81 10.13
CA THR A 12 -15.05 2.36 8.79
C THR A 12 -13.60 2.18 8.34
N ALA A 13 -13.40 2.06 7.04
CA ALA A 13 -12.09 2.06 6.42
C ALA A 13 -11.97 3.25 5.46
N ALA A 14 -10.82 3.94 5.45
CA ALA A 14 -10.59 5.08 4.58
C ALA A 14 -10.96 4.76 3.12
N LEU A 15 -11.74 5.64 2.49
CA LEU A 15 -12.20 5.46 1.13
C LEU A 15 -11.05 5.62 0.14
N PRO A 16 -10.74 4.61 -0.69
CA PRO A 16 -9.72 4.76 -1.72
C PRO A 16 -10.25 5.60 -2.89
N TYR A 17 -9.37 6.40 -3.50
CA TYR A 17 -9.70 7.11 -4.72
C TYR A 17 -9.97 6.14 -5.88
N ALA A 18 -11.11 6.34 -6.59
CA ALA A 18 -11.45 5.56 -7.78
C ALA A 18 -10.73 6.07 -9.05
N ASN A 19 -9.40 6.24 -8.98
CA ASN A 19 -8.55 6.64 -10.09
C ASN A 19 -7.47 5.60 -10.44
N GLY A 20 -7.49 4.46 -9.78
CA GLY A 20 -6.56 3.35 -9.96
C GLY A 20 -6.92 2.15 -9.09
N PRO A 21 -6.27 0.98 -9.30
CA PRO A 21 -6.46 -0.17 -8.45
C PRO A 21 -5.85 0.07 -7.05
N VAL A 22 -6.25 -0.74 -6.08
CA VAL A 22 -5.61 -0.77 -4.76
C VAL A 22 -4.36 -1.65 -4.77
N HIS A 23 -3.38 -1.31 -3.96
CA HIS A 23 -2.11 -2.02 -3.83
C HIS A 23 -1.86 -2.50 -2.40
N ILE A 24 -0.83 -3.32 -2.20
CA ILE A 24 -0.48 -3.91 -0.90
C ILE A 24 -0.31 -2.88 0.23
N GLY A 25 0.14 -1.66 -0.08
CA GLY A 25 0.24 -0.58 0.91
C GLY A 25 -1.12 -0.16 1.47
N HIS A 26 -2.16 -0.08 0.63
CA HIS A 26 -3.54 0.16 1.09
C HIS A 26 -4.04 -0.99 1.95
N LEU A 27 -3.75 -2.25 1.54
CA LEU A 27 -4.16 -3.44 2.30
C LEU A 27 -3.54 -3.48 3.68
N ALA A 28 -2.22 -3.32 3.78
CA ALA A 28 -1.51 -3.35 5.06
C ALA A 28 -1.81 -2.13 5.94
N GLY A 29 -2.04 -0.97 5.31
CA GLY A 29 -2.31 0.28 6.02
C GLY A 29 -3.71 0.33 6.63
N VAL A 30 -4.71 -0.22 5.94
CA VAL A 30 -6.13 0.03 6.26
C VAL A 30 -6.97 -1.24 6.26
N TYR A 31 -7.06 -1.96 5.12
CA TYR A 31 -8.16 -2.91 4.91
C TYR A 31 -7.97 -4.24 5.61
N VAL A 32 -6.75 -4.78 5.65
CA VAL A 32 -6.45 -6.03 6.37
C VAL A 32 -6.61 -5.85 7.88
N PRO A 33 -6.03 -4.83 8.54
CA PRO A 33 -6.24 -4.62 9.96
C PRO A 33 -7.71 -4.35 10.33
N ALA A 34 -8.46 -3.60 9.51
CA ALA A 34 -9.88 -3.37 9.72
C ALA A 34 -10.69 -4.69 9.66
N ASP A 35 -10.44 -5.50 8.64
CA ASP A 35 -11.12 -6.79 8.46
C ASP A 35 -10.82 -7.79 9.57
N ILE A 36 -9.56 -7.84 10.05
CA ILE A 36 -9.17 -8.67 11.20
C ILE A 36 -9.97 -8.25 12.44
N TYR A 37 -10.04 -6.95 12.72
CA TYR A 37 -10.77 -6.43 13.86
C TYR A 37 -12.27 -6.74 13.78
N VAL A 38 -12.89 -6.52 12.61
CA VAL A 38 -14.31 -6.78 12.36
C VAL A 38 -14.63 -8.26 12.52
N ARG A 39 -13.84 -9.17 11.92
CA ARG A 39 -14.03 -10.62 12.05
C ARG A 39 -13.93 -11.07 13.51
N TYR A 40 -12.92 -10.59 14.22
CA TYR A 40 -12.76 -10.86 15.65
C TYR A 40 -13.98 -10.41 16.46
N LYS A 41 -14.48 -9.19 16.25
CA LYS A 41 -15.67 -8.70 16.98
C LYS A 41 -16.93 -9.51 16.67
N ARG A 42 -17.12 -9.88 15.40
CA ARG A 42 -18.23 -10.77 15.00
C ARG A 42 -18.15 -12.14 15.65
N LEU A 43 -16.94 -12.72 15.76
CA LEU A 43 -16.73 -14.00 16.45
C LEU A 43 -17.02 -13.94 17.95
N GLN A 44 -16.94 -12.76 18.56
CA GLN A 44 -17.36 -12.53 19.93
C GLN A 44 -18.89 -12.40 20.09
N GLY A 45 -19.63 -12.41 18.98
CA GLY A 45 -21.08 -12.21 18.99
C GLY A 45 -21.51 -10.74 19.11
N GLU A 46 -20.57 -9.80 18.93
CA GLU A 46 -20.89 -8.37 18.94
C GLU A 46 -21.65 -7.94 17.68
N ASN A 47 -22.54 -6.96 17.83
CA ASN A 47 -23.21 -6.32 16.70
C ASN A 47 -22.25 -5.34 16.04
N VAL A 48 -21.73 -5.72 14.86
CA VAL A 48 -20.69 -4.97 14.14
C VAL A 48 -21.15 -4.62 12.74
N LEU A 49 -20.94 -3.37 12.35
CA LEU A 49 -21.15 -2.89 10.99
C LEU A 49 -19.81 -2.43 10.39
N PHE A 50 -19.45 -2.95 9.23
CA PHE A 50 -18.23 -2.60 8.52
C PHE A 50 -18.55 -1.85 7.22
N VAL A 51 -18.22 -0.55 7.20
CA VAL A 51 -18.58 0.36 6.13
C VAL A 51 -17.35 0.76 5.33
N GLY A 52 -17.43 0.60 4.01
CA GLY A 52 -16.46 1.05 3.04
C GLY A 52 -17.10 1.71 1.83
N GLY A 53 -16.27 2.12 0.90
CA GLY A 53 -16.69 2.72 -0.36
C GLY A 53 -15.51 3.29 -1.13
N SER A 54 -15.76 3.87 -2.31
CA SER A 54 -14.77 4.59 -3.09
C SER A 54 -15.01 6.09 -3.05
N ASP A 55 -13.90 6.85 -2.94
CA ASP A 55 -13.88 8.29 -3.15
C ASP A 55 -13.76 8.56 -4.65
N GLU A 56 -14.75 9.22 -5.22
CA GLU A 56 -14.90 9.38 -6.68
C GLU A 56 -14.87 10.84 -7.12
N HIS A 57 -14.67 11.75 -6.19
CA HIS A 57 -14.58 13.17 -6.47
C HIS A 57 -13.13 13.70 -6.44
N GLY A 58 -12.95 14.92 -6.90
CA GLY A 58 -11.67 15.62 -6.84
C GLY A 58 -10.79 15.51 -8.07
N VAL A 59 -9.70 16.27 -8.04
CA VAL A 59 -8.77 16.50 -9.16
C VAL A 59 -8.08 15.24 -9.70
N PRO A 60 -7.63 14.28 -8.86
CA PRO A 60 -6.92 13.12 -9.38
C PRO A 60 -7.72 12.27 -10.38
N VAL A 61 -9.04 12.20 -10.20
CA VAL A 61 -9.93 11.45 -11.10
C VAL A 61 -10.08 12.16 -12.45
N THR A 62 -10.24 13.49 -12.43
CA THR A 62 -10.37 14.30 -13.65
C THR A 62 -9.08 14.31 -14.46
N ILE A 63 -7.90 14.35 -13.80
CA ILE A 63 -6.60 14.22 -14.48
C ILE A 63 -6.51 12.85 -15.18
N ARG A 64 -6.93 11.78 -14.51
CA ARG A 64 -6.91 10.43 -15.09
C ARG A 64 -7.81 10.32 -16.31
N ALA A 65 -9.04 10.86 -16.23
CA ALA A 65 -9.98 10.87 -17.33
C ALA A 65 -9.42 11.61 -18.56
N ARG A 66 -8.84 12.79 -18.37
CA ARG A 66 -8.17 13.57 -19.44
C ARG A 66 -7.01 12.81 -20.06
N LYS A 67 -6.17 12.15 -19.24
CA LYS A 67 -5.04 11.36 -19.72
C LYS A 67 -5.47 10.15 -20.56
N GLU A 68 -6.58 9.52 -20.21
CA GLU A 68 -7.12 8.35 -20.92
C GLU A 68 -8.10 8.71 -22.05
N GLY A 69 -8.49 9.98 -22.20
CA GLY A 69 -9.39 10.46 -23.23
C GLY A 69 -10.82 9.93 -23.10
N CYS A 70 -11.30 9.68 -21.86
CA CYS A 70 -12.63 9.20 -21.56
C CYS A 70 -13.35 10.12 -20.57
N SER A 71 -14.63 9.87 -20.29
CA SER A 71 -15.37 10.63 -19.30
C SER A 71 -14.91 10.33 -17.87
N VAL A 72 -15.11 11.28 -16.96
CA VAL A 72 -14.81 11.08 -15.53
C VAL A 72 -15.65 9.94 -14.96
N GLN A 73 -16.91 9.81 -15.41
CA GLN A 73 -17.81 8.74 -15.00
C GLN A 73 -17.26 7.36 -15.40
N ASP A 74 -16.71 7.21 -16.60
CA ASP A 74 -16.12 5.94 -17.05
C ASP A 74 -14.94 5.52 -16.16
N ILE A 75 -14.13 6.49 -15.71
CA ILE A 75 -13.01 6.23 -14.79
C ILE A 75 -13.54 5.72 -13.46
N VAL A 76 -14.44 6.44 -12.82
CA VAL A 76 -14.92 6.07 -11.48
C VAL A 76 -15.71 4.76 -11.51
N ASP A 77 -16.52 4.50 -12.54
CA ASP A 77 -17.25 3.24 -12.68
C ASP A 77 -16.30 2.05 -12.83
N ARG A 78 -15.27 2.19 -13.67
CA ARG A 78 -14.25 1.16 -13.85
C ARG A 78 -13.52 0.82 -12.57
N TYR A 79 -12.98 1.85 -11.91
CA TYR A 79 -12.14 1.61 -10.73
C TYR A 79 -12.94 1.28 -9.49
N HIS A 80 -14.15 1.82 -9.31
CA HIS A 80 -15.07 1.37 -8.27
C HIS A 80 -15.30 -0.14 -8.35
N ASN A 81 -15.73 -0.62 -9.53
CA ASN A 81 -16.01 -2.04 -9.74
C ASN A 81 -14.76 -2.92 -9.58
N LEU A 82 -13.62 -2.47 -10.11
CA LEU A 82 -12.35 -3.18 -9.95
C LEU A 82 -11.94 -3.32 -8.49
N ILE A 83 -12.02 -2.24 -7.71
CA ILE A 83 -11.64 -2.22 -6.30
C ILE A 83 -12.61 -3.09 -5.49
N LYS A 84 -13.92 -2.91 -5.68
CA LYS A 84 -14.97 -3.69 -5.01
C LYS A 84 -14.77 -5.18 -5.21
N THR A 85 -14.68 -5.62 -6.47
CA THR A 85 -14.47 -7.04 -6.83
C THR A 85 -13.14 -7.56 -6.27
N SER A 86 -12.09 -6.74 -6.26
CA SER A 86 -10.80 -7.13 -5.70
C SER A 86 -10.89 -7.36 -4.19
N PHE A 87 -11.58 -6.50 -3.46
CA PHE A 87 -11.83 -6.69 -2.03
C PHE A 87 -12.67 -7.94 -1.73
N GLU A 88 -13.74 -8.16 -2.49
CA GLU A 88 -14.57 -9.38 -2.39
C GLU A 88 -13.73 -10.64 -2.59
N ARG A 89 -12.93 -10.70 -3.68
CA ARG A 89 -12.04 -11.83 -4.00
C ARG A 89 -10.95 -12.02 -2.95
N PHE A 90 -10.49 -10.94 -2.30
CA PHE A 90 -9.48 -10.98 -1.25
C PHE A 90 -10.05 -11.31 0.13
N GLY A 91 -11.38 -11.33 0.26
CA GLY A 91 -12.10 -11.67 1.48
C GLY A 91 -12.17 -10.53 2.50
N ILE A 92 -12.17 -9.27 2.07
CA ILE A 92 -12.51 -8.14 2.95
C ILE A 92 -14.04 -8.15 3.17
N SER A 93 -14.46 -8.25 4.42
CA SER A 93 -15.85 -8.57 4.78
C SER A 93 -16.73 -7.33 5.04
N PHE A 94 -16.70 -6.34 4.13
CA PHE A 94 -17.60 -5.19 4.20
C PHE A 94 -19.07 -5.61 4.23
N ASP A 95 -19.87 -4.99 5.09
CA ASP A 95 -21.34 -5.08 5.01
C ASP A 95 -21.88 -4.20 3.88
N VAL A 96 -21.22 -3.06 3.64
CA VAL A 96 -21.50 -2.20 2.49
C VAL A 96 -20.20 -1.61 1.94
N TYR A 97 -20.05 -1.70 0.61
CA TYR A 97 -19.04 -0.99 -0.15
C TYR A 97 -19.73 -0.17 -1.25
N SER A 98 -19.96 1.12 -0.96
CA SER A 98 -20.67 2.05 -1.85
C SER A 98 -19.71 3.09 -2.47
N ARG A 99 -20.20 4.26 -2.84
CA ARG A 99 -19.45 5.26 -3.62
C ARG A 99 -19.95 6.68 -3.40
N THR A 100 -19.07 7.67 -3.53
CA THR A 100 -19.43 9.07 -3.32
C THR A 100 -20.23 9.69 -4.49
N THR A 101 -20.26 9.06 -5.67
CA THR A 101 -21.15 9.45 -6.79
C THR A 101 -22.57 8.90 -6.67
N SER A 102 -22.90 8.13 -5.61
CA SER A 102 -24.25 7.63 -5.42
C SER A 102 -25.25 8.77 -5.18
N LYS A 103 -26.50 8.60 -5.64
CA LYS A 103 -27.55 9.61 -5.44
C LYS A 103 -27.84 9.86 -3.96
N ILE A 104 -27.79 8.82 -3.13
CA ILE A 104 -27.98 8.92 -1.68
C ILE A 104 -26.89 9.78 -1.08
N HIS A 105 -25.64 9.57 -1.46
CA HIS A 105 -24.52 10.36 -0.97
C HIS A 105 -24.64 11.83 -1.39
N HIS A 106 -24.91 12.11 -2.68
CA HIS A 106 -25.09 13.48 -3.16
C HIS A 106 -26.17 14.24 -2.38
N GLN A 107 -27.33 13.61 -2.17
CA GLN A 107 -28.39 14.21 -1.39
C GLN A 107 -27.98 14.43 0.07
N PHE A 108 -27.40 13.41 0.69
CA PHE A 108 -27.01 13.47 2.11
C PHE A 108 -25.93 14.53 2.36
N ALA A 109 -24.89 14.61 1.53
CA ALA A 109 -23.82 15.58 1.67
C ALA A 109 -24.32 17.01 1.38
N SER A 110 -25.23 17.18 0.42
CA SER A 110 -25.89 18.45 0.15
C SER A 110 -26.71 18.91 1.36
N ASP A 111 -27.52 18.04 1.93
CA ASP A 111 -28.33 18.36 3.12
C ASP A 111 -27.46 18.66 4.34
N PHE A 112 -26.36 17.91 4.52
CA PHE A 112 -25.39 18.16 5.58
C PHE A 112 -24.73 19.54 5.46
N PHE A 113 -24.26 19.87 4.25
CA PHE A 113 -23.69 21.20 3.98
C PHE A 113 -24.71 22.31 4.21
N LYS A 114 -25.91 22.14 3.65
CA LYS A 114 -27.01 23.14 3.80
C LYS A 114 -27.35 23.37 5.25
N TYR A 115 -27.46 22.30 6.06
CA TYR A 115 -27.69 22.42 7.50
C TYR A 115 -26.62 23.26 8.18
N LEU A 116 -25.35 23.02 7.93
CA LEU A 116 -24.25 23.80 8.51
C LEU A 116 -24.30 25.27 8.08
N ASN A 117 -24.57 25.51 6.80
CA ASN A 117 -24.70 26.86 6.27
C ASN A 117 -25.86 27.63 6.92
N ASP A 118 -27.05 27.05 6.97
CA ASP A 118 -28.28 27.67 7.51
C ASP A 118 -28.17 27.94 9.02
N HIS A 119 -27.28 27.20 9.73
CA HIS A 119 -27.01 27.42 11.16
C HIS A 119 -25.75 28.27 11.42
N GLY A 120 -25.21 28.95 10.39
CA GLY A 120 -24.10 29.88 10.53
C GLY A 120 -22.78 29.20 10.98
N LYS A 121 -22.55 27.95 10.57
CA LYS A 121 -21.34 27.19 10.94
C LYS A 121 -20.18 27.41 9.97
N PHE A 122 -20.40 28.12 8.88
CA PHE A 122 -19.38 28.53 7.93
C PHE A 122 -19.14 30.03 7.95
N ILE A 123 -17.91 30.41 7.62
CA ILE A 123 -17.56 31.78 7.24
C ILE A 123 -17.32 31.84 5.74
N GLN A 124 -17.73 32.93 5.10
CA GLN A 124 -17.42 33.15 3.69
C GLN A 124 -16.22 34.09 3.59
N GLN A 125 -15.24 33.73 2.73
CA GLN A 125 -14.08 34.56 2.48
C GLN A 125 -13.83 34.66 0.98
N GLU A 126 -13.59 35.89 0.52
CA GLU A 126 -13.07 36.13 -0.83
C GLU A 126 -11.57 35.92 -0.82
N SER A 127 -11.09 35.17 -1.80
CA SER A 127 -9.67 34.92 -2.03
C SER A 127 -9.34 35.04 -3.52
N GLU A 128 -8.10 35.33 -3.85
CA GLU A 128 -7.61 35.28 -5.22
C GLU A 128 -7.06 33.90 -5.50
N GLN A 129 -7.52 33.28 -6.59
CA GLN A 129 -7.05 31.98 -7.03
C GLN A 129 -6.58 32.03 -8.48
N PHE A 130 -5.70 31.11 -8.86
CA PHE A 130 -5.20 31.00 -10.22
C PHE A 130 -6.29 30.53 -11.17
N TYR A 131 -6.36 31.18 -12.31
CA TYR A 131 -7.35 30.96 -13.36
C TYR A 131 -6.66 30.89 -14.73
N ASP A 132 -6.99 29.88 -15.52
CA ASP A 132 -6.56 29.75 -16.91
C ASP A 132 -7.63 30.36 -17.80
N GLU A 133 -7.31 31.49 -18.44
CA GLU A 133 -8.24 32.20 -19.32
C GLU A 133 -8.60 31.44 -20.59
N ALA A 134 -7.71 30.57 -21.05
CA ALA A 134 -7.94 29.81 -22.27
C ALA A 134 -8.91 28.63 -22.05
N THR A 135 -8.84 27.98 -20.88
CA THR A 135 -9.76 26.90 -20.51
C THR A 135 -10.97 27.40 -19.72
N GLN A 136 -10.95 28.64 -19.26
CA GLN A 136 -11.96 29.23 -18.39
C GLN A 136 -12.19 28.46 -17.09
N GLU A 137 -11.11 27.95 -16.49
CA GLU A 137 -11.14 27.15 -15.27
C GLU A 137 -10.26 27.75 -14.18
N PHE A 138 -10.73 27.72 -12.93
CA PHE A 138 -9.88 27.89 -11.76
C PHE A 138 -9.02 26.66 -11.57
N LEU A 139 -7.78 26.88 -11.18
CA LEU A 139 -6.82 25.79 -10.97
C LEU A 139 -6.36 25.79 -9.51
N THR A 140 -6.18 24.59 -8.98
CA THR A 140 -5.74 24.36 -7.60
C THR A 140 -4.65 23.31 -7.55
N ASP A 141 -3.81 23.40 -6.54
CA ASP A 141 -2.89 22.35 -6.13
C ASP A 141 -2.08 21.74 -7.32
N ARG A 142 -2.27 20.48 -7.63
CA ARG A 142 -1.52 19.73 -8.67
C ARG A 142 -1.86 20.09 -10.10
N ASN A 143 -2.88 20.88 -10.33
CA ASN A 143 -3.14 21.45 -11.66
C ASN A 143 -2.22 22.63 -11.97
N ILE A 144 -1.43 23.09 -11.00
CA ILE A 144 -0.48 24.19 -11.15
C ILE A 144 0.93 23.65 -10.97
N LYS A 145 1.83 24.04 -11.86
CA LYS A 145 3.26 23.78 -11.76
C LYS A 145 4.05 25.06 -11.87
N GLY A 146 5.24 25.06 -11.28
CA GLY A 146 6.16 26.19 -11.35
C GLY A 146 7.52 25.82 -10.79
N GLU A 147 8.42 26.81 -10.73
CA GLU A 147 9.72 26.63 -10.11
C GLU A 147 9.56 26.65 -8.55
N CYS A 148 10.18 25.68 -7.90
CA CYS A 148 10.18 25.59 -6.43
C CYS A 148 10.97 26.75 -5.81
N PRO A 149 10.43 27.52 -4.86
CA PRO A 149 11.14 28.61 -4.22
C PRO A 149 12.29 28.14 -3.31
N VAL A 150 12.31 26.86 -2.92
CA VAL A 150 13.29 26.28 -1.98
C VAL A 150 14.49 25.65 -2.71
N CYS A 151 14.25 24.83 -3.73
CA CYS A 151 15.31 24.08 -4.41
C CYS A 151 15.45 24.40 -5.90
N HIS A 152 14.68 25.36 -6.40
CA HIS A 152 14.68 25.80 -7.80
C HIS A 152 14.41 24.68 -8.84
N ALA A 153 13.70 23.61 -8.43
CA ALA A 153 13.20 22.62 -9.37
C ALA A 153 12.12 23.24 -10.25
N ALA A 154 12.26 23.12 -11.58
CA ALA A 154 11.40 23.80 -12.54
C ALA A 154 9.96 23.27 -12.66
N ASP A 155 9.65 22.13 -12.04
CA ASP A 155 8.39 21.39 -12.18
C ASP A 155 7.76 21.00 -10.82
N ALA A 156 7.92 21.85 -9.82
CA ALA A 156 7.24 21.67 -8.54
C ALA A 156 5.72 21.80 -8.68
N ASN A 157 4.97 20.92 -8.01
CA ASN A 157 3.51 21.02 -7.95
C ASN A 157 3.07 22.10 -6.96
N GLY A 158 1.87 22.63 -7.12
CA GLY A 158 1.33 23.69 -6.27
C GLY A 158 1.10 23.29 -4.81
N ASP A 159 1.10 22.00 -4.48
CA ASP A 159 0.94 21.47 -3.11
C ASP A 159 2.26 21.00 -2.49
N GLN A 160 3.19 20.52 -3.31
CA GLN A 160 4.45 19.96 -2.83
C GLN A 160 5.51 19.89 -3.94
N CYS A 161 6.75 20.16 -3.59
CA CYS A 161 7.89 19.88 -4.46
C CYS A 161 8.30 18.40 -4.34
N GLU A 162 8.19 17.63 -5.41
CA GLU A 162 8.58 16.21 -5.39
C GLU A 162 10.10 16.00 -5.25
N LYS A 163 10.92 17.01 -5.59
CA LYS A 163 12.38 16.93 -5.51
C LYS A 163 12.91 17.13 -4.10
N CYS A 164 12.46 18.17 -3.38
CA CYS A 164 12.96 18.47 -2.04
C CYS A 164 11.97 18.12 -0.92
N GLY A 165 10.73 17.72 -1.27
CA GLY A 165 9.70 17.34 -0.30
C GLY A 165 9.01 18.51 0.42
N SER A 166 9.37 19.76 0.11
CA SER A 166 8.76 20.93 0.74
C SER A 166 7.29 21.03 0.40
N THR A 167 6.46 21.25 1.41
CA THR A 167 5.05 21.63 1.22
C THR A 167 4.99 23.05 0.68
N LEU A 168 4.18 23.27 -0.35
CA LEU A 168 4.04 24.54 -1.05
C LEU A 168 2.58 24.95 -1.13
N SER A 169 2.36 26.22 -1.39
CA SER A 169 1.08 26.71 -1.95
C SER A 169 1.32 27.18 -3.38
N PRO A 170 0.28 27.20 -4.24
CA PRO A 170 0.43 27.70 -5.60
C PRO A 170 0.98 29.12 -5.69
N ASP A 171 0.71 29.96 -4.68
CA ASP A 171 1.18 31.34 -4.61
C ASP A 171 2.68 31.47 -4.32
N GLU A 172 3.31 30.42 -3.81
CA GLU A 172 4.74 30.40 -3.52
C GLU A 172 5.56 29.99 -4.75
N LEU A 173 4.94 29.37 -5.76
CA LEU A 173 5.63 28.95 -6.96
C LEU A 173 6.13 30.15 -7.79
N ILE A 174 7.33 30.04 -8.30
CA ILE A 174 7.89 31.00 -9.23
C ILE A 174 7.39 30.65 -10.64
N ASN A 175 6.83 31.63 -11.36
CA ASN A 175 6.25 31.47 -12.69
C ASN A 175 5.24 30.30 -12.79
N PRO A 176 4.15 30.32 -12.03
CA PRO A 176 3.17 29.24 -12.07
C PRO A 176 2.46 29.18 -13.42
N VAL A 177 2.30 27.94 -13.92
CA VAL A 177 1.61 27.62 -15.18
C VAL A 177 0.62 26.49 -14.96
N ASN A 178 -0.35 26.38 -15.87
CA ASN A 178 -1.23 25.22 -15.92
C ASN A 178 -0.41 23.94 -16.19
N ALA A 179 -0.45 22.98 -15.30
CA ALA A 179 0.35 21.76 -15.36
C ALA A 179 0.01 20.86 -16.58
N ILE A 180 -1.14 21.05 -17.21
CA ILE A 180 -1.63 20.22 -18.32
C ILE A 180 -1.21 20.78 -19.67
N ASN A 181 -1.40 22.09 -19.88
CA ASN A 181 -1.24 22.73 -21.19
C ASN A 181 -0.12 23.78 -21.21
N GLY A 182 0.49 24.11 -20.06
CA GLY A 182 1.55 25.10 -19.95
C GLY A 182 1.09 26.56 -20.07
N ASN A 183 -0.22 26.83 -20.10
CA ASN A 183 -0.74 28.17 -20.21
C ASN A 183 -0.34 29.05 -19.01
N PRO A 184 -0.06 30.34 -19.22
CA PRO A 184 0.11 31.31 -18.15
C PRO A 184 -1.19 31.48 -17.36
N LEU A 185 -1.08 31.71 -16.06
CA LEU A 185 -2.20 31.83 -15.15
C LEU A 185 -2.36 33.28 -14.70
N VAL A 186 -3.61 33.71 -14.55
CA VAL A 186 -3.98 34.99 -13.93
C VAL A 186 -4.65 34.73 -12.58
N LYS A 187 -4.66 35.73 -11.70
CA LYS A 187 -5.41 35.64 -10.43
C LYS A 187 -6.80 36.25 -10.64
N ARG A 188 -7.82 35.52 -10.18
CA ARG A 188 -9.21 35.99 -10.12
C ARG A 188 -9.78 35.80 -8.72
N LYS A 189 -10.63 36.71 -8.32
CA LYS A 189 -11.35 36.65 -7.07
C LYS A 189 -12.46 35.61 -7.13
N THR A 190 -12.53 34.80 -6.06
CA THR A 190 -13.56 33.80 -5.85
C THR A 190 -13.91 33.74 -4.37
N THR A 191 -15.17 33.42 -4.05
CA THR A 191 -15.66 33.31 -2.67
C THR A 191 -15.85 31.83 -2.31
N HIS A 192 -15.30 31.43 -1.19
CA HIS A 192 -15.46 30.06 -0.67
C HIS A 192 -16.04 30.07 0.74
N TRP A 193 -16.66 28.93 1.10
CA TRP A 193 -17.13 28.65 2.44
C TRP A 193 -16.01 27.95 3.21
N TYR A 194 -15.79 28.38 4.45
CA TYR A 194 -14.74 27.86 5.32
C TYR A 194 -15.34 27.34 6.61
N LEU A 195 -14.93 26.15 7.04
CA LEU A 195 -15.18 25.65 8.38
C LEU A 195 -14.15 26.31 9.33
N PRO A 196 -14.58 27.06 10.35
CA PRO A 196 -13.69 27.81 11.25
C PRO A 196 -13.06 26.87 12.30
N LEU A 197 -12.11 26.02 11.89
CA LEU A 197 -11.46 25.02 12.77
C LEU A 197 -10.86 25.65 14.03
N ASN A 198 -10.37 26.90 13.93
CA ASN A 198 -9.81 27.64 15.05
C ASN A 198 -10.81 27.88 16.19
N GLU A 199 -12.11 28.00 15.89
CA GLU A 199 -13.14 28.15 16.91
C GLU A 199 -13.40 26.86 17.68
N TYR A 200 -13.12 25.72 17.07
CA TYR A 200 -13.26 24.40 17.67
C TYR A 200 -11.99 23.90 18.33
N GLN A 201 -10.85 24.60 18.20
CA GLN A 201 -9.56 24.16 18.74
C GLN A 201 -9.60 23.86 20.24
N PRO A 202 -10.17 24.72 21.13
CA PRO A 202 -10.20 24.41 22.57
C PRO A 202 -10.95 23.10 22.89
N TRP A 203 -12.01 22.81 22.14
CA TRP A 203 -12.75 21.56 22.27
C TRP A 203 -11.94 20.36 21.75
N LEU A 204 -11.24 20.50 20.62
CA LEU A 204 -10.37 19.44 20.08
C LEU A 204 -9.21 19.13 21.01
N GLU A 205 -8.62 20.14 21.65
CA GLU A 205 -7.56 19.96 22.66
C GLU A 205 -8.09 19.17 23.87
N GLU A 206 -9.29 19.46 24.35
CA GLU A 206 -9.91 18.69 25.42
C GLU A 206 -10.14 17.25 24.98
N CYS A 207 -10.85 17.06 23.87
CA CYS A 207 -11.23 15.77 23.34
C CYS A 207 -10.01 14.91 23.02
N ILE A 208 -9.03 15.41 22.28
CA ILE A 208 -7.90 14.59 21.81
C ILE A 208 -6.80 14.51 22.86
N LEU A 209 -6.33 15.66 23.38
CA LEU A 209 -5.13 15.68 24.21
C LEU A 209 -5.37 15.24 25.66
N LYS A 210 -6.64 15.30 26.13
CA LYS A 210 -6.96 14.86 27.50
C LYS A 210 -7.72 13.55 27.55
N GLU A 211 -8.69 13.34 26.66
CA GLU A 211 -9.60 12.19 26.71
C GLU A 211 -9.07 10.98 25.93
N HIS A 212 -8.24 11.19 24.87
CA HIS A 212 -7.74 10.12 23.97
C HIS A 212 -6.22 9.96 23.98
N LYS A 213 -5.61 9.97 25.15
CA LYS A 213 -4.15 9.71 25.31
C LYS A 213 -3.76 8.27 24.96
N GLU A 214 -4.71 7.36 24.94
CA GLU A 214 -4.55 5.95 24.57
C GLU A 214 -4.47 5.73 23.05
N TRP A 215 -4.80 6.73 22.23
CA TRP A 215 -4.63 6.61 20.80
C TRP A 215 -3.16 6.34 20.44
N ARG A 216 -2.95 5.68 19.30
CA ARG A 216 -1.59 5.36 18.87
C ARG A 216 -0.68 6.61 18.87
N PRO A 217 0.62 6.46 19.24
CA PRO A 217 1.54 7.61 19.39
C PRO A 217 1.67 8.46 18.13
N ASN A 218 1.60 7.87 16.93
CA ASN A 218 1.64 8.61 15.67
C ASN A 218 0.37 9.46 15.47
N VAL A 219 -0.79 8.93 15.80
CA VAL A 219 -2.08 9.65 15.71
C VAL A 219 -2.10 10.81 16.70
N TYR A 220 -1.84 10.51 17.98
CA TYR A 220 -1.80 11.51 19.04
C TYR A 220 -0.75 12.59 18.76
N GLY A 221 0.46 12.20 18.36
CA GLY A 221 1.56 13.13 18.08
C GLY A 221 1.26 14.05 16.89
N GLN A 222 0.67 13.53 15.81
CA GLN A 222 0.31 14.34 14.66
C GLN A 222 -0.83 15.30 14.98
N CYS A 223 -1.87 14.87 15.71
CA CYS A 223 -2.94 15.75 16.17
C CYS A 223 -2.39 16.88 17.06
N LYS A 224 -1.53 16.51 18.03
CA LYS A 224 -0.88 17.50 18.89
C LYS A 224 -0.07 18.53 18.09
N SER A 225 0.71 18.09 17.11
CA SER A 225 1.49 18.99 16.25
C SER A 225 0.62 20.00 15.49
N TRP A 226 -0.56 19.58 15.02
CA TRP A 226 -1.51 20.46 14.35
C TRP A 226 -2.16 21.46 15.31
N LEU A 227 -2.54 21.01 16.51
CA LEU A 227 -3.13 21.86 17.54
C LEU A 227 -2.11 22.88 18.07
N ASP A 228 -0.86 22.48 18.28
CA ASP A 228 0.25 23.37 18.70
C ASP A 228 0.58 24.45 17.65
N ALA A 229 0.24 24.23 16.37
CA ALA A 229 0.49 25.17 15.27
C ALA A 229 -0.68 26.14 15.00
N ASP A 230 -1.68 26.18 15.87
CA ASP A 230 -2.92 26.95 15.77
C ASP A 230 -3.72 26.63 14.48
N LEU A 231 -4.91 26.09 14.66
CA LEU A 231 -5.78 25.74 13.55
C LEU A 231 -6.30 26.99 12.82
N ARG A 232 -6.43 26.89 11.51
CA ARG A 232 -6.96 27.95 10.66
C ARG A 232 -8.28 27.52 10.01
N PRO A 233 -9.15 28.47 9.62
CA PRO A 233 -10.34 28.16 8.83
C PRO A 233 -9.97 27.37 7.58
N ARG A 234 -10.75 26.33 7.26
CA ARG A 234 -10.47 25.46 6.11
C ARG A 234 -11.59 25.52 5.09
N ALA A 235 -11.25 25.82 3.84
CA ALA A 235 -12.23 25.89 2.76
C ALA A 235 -12.87 24.51 2.50
N VAL A 236 -14.20 24.49 2.43
CA VAL A 236 -15.03 23.30 2.21
C VAL A 236 -15.69 23.27 0.84
N THR A 237 -15.38 24.25 -0.01
CA THR A 237 -15.82 24.33 -1.41
C THR A 237 -14.65 24.54 -2.35
N ARG A 238 -14.83 24.19 -3.62
CA ARG A 238 -13.84 24.38 -4.70
C ARG A 238 -14.51 24.80 -5.99
N ASP A 239 -13.79 25.59 -6.79
CA ASP A 239 -14.19 25.92 -8.17
C ASP A 239 -13.77 24.76 -9.08
N LEU A 240 -14.61 23.75 -9.23
CA LEU A 240 -14.40 22.55 -10.03
C LEU A 240 -15.70 22.12 -10.71
N ASN A 241 -15.56 21.38 -11.82
CA ASN A 241 -16.71 20.89 -12.60
C ASN A 241 -17.13 19.47 -12.23
N TRP A 242 -16.36 18.76 -11.37
CA TRP A 242 -16.64 17.40 -10.93
C TRP A 242 -16.67 17.29 -9.42
N GLY A 243 -17.80 16.93 -8.88
CA GLY A 243 -18.08 16.84 -7.44
C GLY A 243 -19.56 17.13 -7.16
N ILE A 244 -19.92 17.22 -5.90
CA ILE A 244 -21.28 17.57 -5.47
C ILE A 244 -21.46 19.08 -5.57
N PRO A 245 -22.41 19.60 -6.37
CA PRO A 245 -22.67 21.02 -6.43
C PRO A 245 -23.00 21.62 -5.06
N VAL A 246 -22.47 22.78 -4.76
CA VAL A 246 -22.73 23.48 -3.50
C VAL A 246 -24.20 23.94 -3.48
N PRO A 247 -25.04 23.50 -2.51
CA PRO A 247 -26.49 23.61 -2.58
C PRO A 247 -27.05 24.96 -2.01
N VAL A 248 -26.30 26.04 -2.21
CA VAL A 248 -26.71 27.39 -1.68
C VAL A 248 -26.56 28.45 -2.75
N GLU A 249 -27.34 29.54 -2.62
CA GLU A 249 -27.31 30.68 -3.53
C GLU A 249 -25.95 31.38 -3.54
N GLY A 250 -25.49 31.83 -4.71
CA GLY A 250 -24.18 32.47 -4.90
C GLY A 250 -22.99 31.48 -4.98
N ALA A 251 -23.27 30.19 -5.08
CA ALA A 251 -22.26 29.15 -5.20
C ALA A 251 -22.19 28.49 -6.60
N GLU A 252 -22.68 29.18 -7.62
CA GLU A 252 -22.69 28.68 -9.00
C GLU A 252 -21.28 28.35 -9.47
N GLY A 253 -21.11 27.18 -10.11
CA GLY A 253 -19.81 26.68 -10.59
C GLY A 253 -18.88 26.13 -9.49
N LYS A 254 -19.41 25.92 -8.28
CA LYS A 254 -18.66 25.37 -7.16
C LYS A 254 -19.18 24.00 -6.75
N VAL A 255 -18.26 23.18 -6.27
CA VAL A 255 -18.56 21.86 -5.68
C VAL A 255 -18.05 21.78 -4.24
N LEU A 256 -18.58 20.84 -3.49
CA LEU A 256 -18.03 20.49 -2.18
C LEU A 256 -16.60 20.01 -2.33
N TYR A 257 -15.75 20.40 -1.40
CA TYR A 257 -14.37 19.91 -1.36
C TYR A 257 -14.36 18.42 -1.04
N VAL A 258 -13.62 17.64 -1.81
CA VAL A 258 -13.57 16.16 -1.68
C VAL A 258 -13.32 15.68 -0.25
N TRP A 259 -12.48 16.36 0.52
CA TRP A 259 -12.18 16.01 1.91
C TRP A 259 -13.24 16.47 2.92
N PHE A 260 -14.24 17.24 2.45
CA PHE A 260 -15.47 17.53 3.20
C PHE A 260 -16.55 16.49 2.87
N ASP A 261 -16.72 16.12 1.61
CA ASP A 261 -17.77 15.18 1.21
C ASP A 261 -17.41 13.73 1.48
N ALA A 262 -16.17 13.29 1.22
CA ALA A 262 -15.76 11.91 1.36
C ALA A 262 -16.04 11.28 2.75
N PRO A 263 -15.72 11.92 3.90
CA PRO A 263 -16.03 11.33 5.20
C PRO A 263 -17.54 11.27 5.49
N ILE A 264 -18.37 12.15 4.89
CA ILE A 264 -19.83 12.03 4.95
C ILE A 264 -20.27 10.73 4.26
N GLY A 265 -19.47 10.21 3.33
CA GLY A 265 -19.68 8.93 2.67
C GLY A 265 -19.85 7.77 3.65
N TYR A 266 -19.18 7.78 4.79
CA TYR A 266 -19.39 6.74 5.80
C TYR A 266 -20.84 6.74 6.33
N ILE A 267 -21.41 7.92 6.53
CA ILE A 267 -22.79 8.07 7.04
C ILE A 267 -23.79 7.68 5.94
N SER A 268 -23.61 8.21 4.74
CA SER A 268 -24.52 7.94 3.61
C SER A 268 -24.49 6.47 3.16
N ASN A 269 -23.32 5.80 3.21
CA ASN A 269 -23.20 4.40 2.90
C ASN A 269 -23.89 3.52 3.97
N THR A 270 -23.80 3.92 5.25
CA THR A 270 -24.57 3.28 6.32
C THR A 270 -26.07 3.44 6.08
N LYS A 271 -26.51 4.64 5.69
CA LYS A 271 -27.91 4.91 5.36
C LYS A 271 -28.38 4.05 4.17
N GLU A 272 -27.59 3.99 3.10
CA GLU A 272 -27.88 3.19 1.92
C GLU A 272 -28.08 1.71 2.28
N LEU A 273 -27.22 1.16 3.13
CA LEU A 273 -27.33 -0.21 3.63
C LEU A 273 -28.62 -0.40 4.45
N CYS A 274 -28.88 0.45 5.41
CA CYS A 274 -30.05 0.32 6.28
C CYS A 274 -31.38 0.50 5.50
N ASP A 275 -31.40 1.39 4.50
CA ASP A 275 -32.58 1.57 3.62
C ASP A 275 -32.84 0.34 2.74
N ALA A 276 -31.76 -0.33 2.27
CA ALA A 276 -31.86 -1.52 1.44
C ALA A 276 -32.08 -2.81 2.27
N HIS A 277 -31.61 -2.85 3.50
CA HIS A 277 -31.54 -4.01 4.37
C HIS A 277 -32.05 -3.68 5.77
N PRO A 278 -33.38 -3.72 6.01
CA PRO A 278 -34.00 -3.37 7.29
C PRO A 278 -33.49 -4.14 8.52
N GLU A 279 -32.85 -5.30 8.32
CA GLU A 279 -32.22 -6.09 9.38
C GLU A 279 -31.07 -5.36 10.09
N TYR A 280 -30.43 -4.38 9.44
CA TYR A 280 -29.43 -3.51 10.05
C TYR A 280 -30.00 -2.37 10.90
N GLY A 281 -31.35 -2.20 10.90
CA GLY A 281 -32.05 -1.19 11.67
C GLY A 281 -31.97 0.21 11.04
N ASN A 282 -32.07 1.24 11.89
CA ASN A 282 -31.98 2.63 11.44
C ASN A 282 -30.52 3.11 11.45
N TRP A 283 -30.06 3.77 10.37
CA TRP A 283 -28.71 4.34 10.25
C TRP A 283 -28.38 5.33 11.39
N GLU A 284 -29.37 6.06 11.91
CA GLU A 284 -29.19 6.99 13.04
C GLU A 284 -28.75 6.27 14.31
N THR A 285 -29.19 5.02 14.51
CA THR A 285 -28.75 4.19 15.63
C THR A 285 -27.24 3.93 15.56
N TRP A 286 -26.68 3.84 14.38
CA TRP A 286 -25.24 3.64 14.20
C TRP A 286 -24.43 4.92 14.38
N TRP A 287 -25.00 6.08 14.02
CA TRP A 287 -24.26 7.34 13.97
C TRP A 287 -24.65 8.38 15.04
N LYS A 288 -25.77 8.17 15.75
CA LYS A 288 -26.30 9.13 16.72
C LYS A 288 -26.58 8.56 18.12
N ASP A 289 -26.43 7.25 18.31
CA ASP A 289 -26.61 6.61 19.61
C ASP A 289 -25.25 6.43 20.31
N ASP A 290 -25.07 7.05 21.46
CA ASP A 290 -23.84 7.00 22.27
C ASP A 290 -23.44 5.60 22.73
N SER A 291 -24.31 4.60 22.59
CA SER A 291 -23.98 3.19 22.80
C SER A 291 -23.32 2.51 21.59
N THR A 292 -23.06 3.27 20.51
CA THR A 292 -22.27 2.82 19.35
C THR A 292 -20.82 3.24 19.52
N ARG A 293 -19.91 2.28 19.38
CA ARG A 293 -18.47 2.51 19.32
C ARG A 293 -18.06 2.77 17.89
N LEU A 294 -17.48 3.94 17.57
CA LEU A 294 -17.01 4.30 16.24
C LEU A 294 -15.49 4.13 16.15
N ILE A 295 -15.04 3.31 15.20
CA ILE A 295 -13.62 3.06 14.93
C ILE A 295 -13.31 3.38 13.46
N HIS A 296 -12.33 4.26 13.22
CA HIS A 296 -11.86 4.59 11.87
C HIS A 296 -10.49 3.95 11.59
N PHE A 297 -10.40 3.00 10.67
CA PHE A 297 -9.12 2.47 10.16
C PHE A 297 -8.63 3.33 8.99
N ILE A 298 -7.42 3.89 9.13
CA ILE A 298 -6.88 4.86 8.16
C ILE A 298 -5.37 4.68 7.95
N GLY A 299 -4.83 5.27 6.89
CA GLY A 299 -3.40 5.52 6.74
C GLY A 299 -3.00 6.84 7.39
N LYS A 300 -1.72 7.05 7.70
CA LYS A 300 -1.21 8.23 8.41
C LYS A 300 -1.50 9.56 7.73
N ASP A 301 -1.63 9.57 6.42
CA ASP A 301 -1.99 10.74 5.61
C ASP A 301 -3.42 11.23 5.83
N ASN A 302 -4.27 10.39 6.43
CA ASN A 302 -5.67 10.70 6.72
C ASN A 302 -5.92 11.13 8.18
N ILE A 303 -4.91 11.16 9.04
CA ILE A 303 -5.07 11.43 10.49
C ILE A 303 -5.78 12.78 10.72
N VAL A 304 -5.32 13.85 10.09
CA VAL A 304 -5.89 15.20 10.28
C VAL A 304 -7.38 15.24 9.91
N PHE A 305 -7.74 14.55 8.84
CA PHE A 305 -9.14 14.54 8.38
C PHE A 305 -10.06 13.76 9.30
N HIS A 306 -9.62 12.62 9.84
CA HIS A 306 -10.44 11.76 10.69
C HIS A 306 -10.39 12.14 12.18
N CYS A 307 -9.35 12.84 12.62
CA CYS A 307 -9.20 13.23 14.03
C CYS A 307 -9.54 14.71 14.30
N ILE A 308 -9.45 15.59 13.29
CA ILE A 308 -9.67 17.03 13.46
C ILE A 308 -10.85 17.51 12.60
N VAL A 309 -10.76 17.34 11.26
CA VAL A 309 -11.74 17.96 10.34
C VAL A 309 -13.11 17.29 10.46
N PHE A 310 -13.20 15.99 10.30
CA PHE A 310 -14.46 15.27 10.34
C PHE A 310 -15.14 15.31 11.73
N PRO A 311 -14.44 15.12 12.85
CA PRO A 311 -15.02 15.34 14.17
C PRO A 311 -15.55 16.78 14.36
N THR A 312 -14.86 17.79 13.83
CA THR A 312 -15.35 19.18 13.85
C THR A 312 -16.64 19.34 13.04
N MET A 313 -16.74 18.72 11.87
CA MET A 313 -17.97 18.73 11.07
C MET A 313 -19.14 18.09 11.83
N LEU A 314 -18.91 16.93 12.45
CA LEU A 314 -19.91 16.22 13.26
C LEU A 314 -20.33 17.05 14.49
N LYS A 315 -19.37 17.68 15.17
CA LYS A 315 -19.62 18.57 16.32
C LYS A 315 -20.38 19.82 15.91
N ALA A 316 -20.04 20.42 14.78
CA ALA A 316 -20.72 21.61 14.25
C ALA A 316 -22.18 21.31 13.87
N HIS A 317 -22.42 20.14 13.28
CA HIS A 317 -23.77 19.68 12.95
C HIS A 317 -24.57 19.31 14.22
N GLY A 318 -23.93 18.65 15.16
CA GLY A 318 -24.56 18.17 16.40
C GLY A 318 -25.29 16.85 16.23
N GLY A 319 -25.43 16.12 17.36
CA GLY A 319 -26.18 14.88 17.45
C GLY A 319 -25.50 13.63 16.84
N TYR A 320 -24.25 13.73 16.40
CA TYR A 320 -23.45 12.59 15.93
C TYR A 320 -22.47 12.11 17.00
N ILE A 321 -22.21 10.82 17.00
CA ILE A 321 -21.12 10.23 17.80
C ILE A 321 -19.76 10.63 17.23
N LEU A 322 -18.73 10.56 18.07
CA LEU A 322 -17.35 10.86 17.70
C LEU A 322 -16.50 9.57 17.71
N PRO A 323 -15.38 9.53 17.01
CA PRO A 323 -14.50 8.36 17.02
C PRO A 323 -14.02 8.02 18.43
N ASP A 324 -14.23 6.76 18.85
CA ASP A 324 -13.66 6.19 20.07
C ASP A 324 -12.17 5.88 19.87
N ASN A 325 -11.81 5.40 18.67
CA ASN A 325 -10.42 5.19 18.31
C ASN A 325 -10.19 5.36 16.79
N VAL A 326 -8.96 5.75 16.44
CA VAL A 326 -8.54 5.93 15.05
C VAL A 326 -7.21 5.19 14.83
N PRO A 327 -7.22 3.84 14.73
CA PRO A 327 -6.01 3.09 14.45
C PRO A 327 -5.46 3.45 13.07
N SER A 328 -4.26 4.06 13.05
CA SER A 328 -3.57 4.48 11.84
C SER A 328 -2.24 3.76 11.71
N ASN A 329 -1.99 3.18 10.56
CA ASN A 329 -0.71 2.58 10.22
C ASN A 329 0.18 3.57 9.44
N GLU A 330 1.50 3.35 9.55
CA GLU A 330 2.53 4.01 8.75
C GLU A 330 2.55 3.45 7.32
N PHE A 331 3.54 3.83 6.49
CA PHE A 331 3.62 3.34 5.12
C PHE A 331 4.31 1.97 5.01
N LEU A 332 3.83 1.17 4.07
CA LEU A 332 4.51 -0.02 3.59
C LEU A 332 5.29 0.34 2.32
N ASN A 333 6.58 0.02 2.31
CA ASN A 333 7.43 0.12 1.14
C ASN A 333 7.44 -1.20 0.35
N LEU A 334 8.03 -1.20 -0.83
CA LEU A 334 8.20 -2.37 -1.69
C LEU A 334 9.66 -2.48 -2.13
N GLU A 335 10.33 -3.57 -1.77
CA GLU A 335 11.75 -3.82 -2.09
C GLU A 335 12.65 -2.61 -1.72
N GLY A 336 12.42 -2.03 -0.54
CA GLY A 336 13.17 -0.89 -0.01
C GLY A 336 12.82 0.47 -0.60
N GLU A 337 11.86 0.56 -1.52
CA GLU A 337 11.43 1.82 -2.14
C GLU A 337 9.96 2.14 -1.80
N LYS A 338 9.64 3.44 -1.71
CA LYS A 338 8.26 3.90 -1.49
C LYS A 338 7.36 3.46 -2.65
N ILE A 339 6.23 2.82 -2.33
CA ILE A 339 5.19 2.48 -3.31
C ILE A 339 4.72 3.76 -4.01
N SER A 340 4.57 3.71 -5.34
CA SER A 340 4.22 4.85 -6.17
C SER A 340 3.29 4.44 -7.31
N THR A 341 2.05 4.93 -7.26
CA THR A 341 1.06 4.70 -8.31
C THR A 341 1.45 5.34 -9.65
N SER A 342 2.00 6.56 -9.60
CA SER A 342 2.43 7.30 -10.81
C SER A 342 3.58 6.63 -11.55
N ARG A 343 4.46 5.93 -10.82
CA ARG A 343 5.60 5.17 -11.38
C ARG A 343 5.27 3.69 -11.61
N ASN A 344 4.04 3.27 -11.38
CA ASN A 344 3.64 1.86 -11.41
C ASN A 344 4.52 0.94 -10.52
N TRP A 345 5.15 1.53 -9.47
CA TRP A 345 5.96 0.80 -8.50
C TRP A 345 5.08 0.32 -7.37
N ALA A 346 4.36 -0.77 -7.60
CA ALA A 346 3.38 -1.33 -6.68
C ALA A 346 3.11 -2.80 -6.98
N ILE A 347 2.56 -3.53 -6.02
CA ILE A 347 1.89 -4.80 -6.23
C ILE A 347 0.40 -4.52 -6.16
N TRP A 348 -0.28 -4.61 -7.31
CA TRP A 348 -1.71 -4.35 -7.44
C TRP A 348 -2.53 -5.56 -7.02
N LEU A 349 -3.58 -5.35 -6.22
CA LEU A 349 -4.37 -6.44 -5.67
C LEU A 349 -5.04 -7.30 -6.75
N ASN A 350 -5.62 -6.67 -7.77
CA ASN A 350 -6.26 -7.37 -8.88
C ASN A 350 -5.27 -8.27 -9.63
N GLU A 351 -4.05 -7.76 -9.93
CA GLU A 351 -2.99 -8.54 -10.59
C GLU A 351 -2.50 -9.69 -9.69
N TYR A 352 -2.28 -9.41 -8.40
CA TYR A 352 -1.90 -10.45 -7.43
C TYR A 352 -2.91 -11.59 -7.39
N LEU A 353 -4.21 -11.28 -7.36
CA LEU A 353 -5.28 -12.30 -7.30
C LEU A 353 -5.35 -13.17 -8.56
N ASP A 354 -4.91 -12.64 -9.70
CA ASP A 354 -4.84 -13.37 -10.97
C ASP A 354 -3.54 -14.18 -11.09
N GLU A 355 -2.41 -13.64 -10.62
CA GLU A 355 -1.08 -14.29 -10.69
C GLU A 355 -0.88 -15.35 -9.57
N PHE A 356 -1.56 -15.20 -8.43
CA PHE A 356 -1.47 -16.06 -7.25
C PHE A 356 -2.83 -16.62 -6.80
N PRO A 357 -3.52 -17.40 -7.66
CA PRO A 357 -4.83 -17.93 -7.31
C PRO A 357 -4.77 -18.81 -6.06
N GLY A 358 -5.72 -18.60 -5.14
CA GLY A 358 -5.80 -19.36 -3.89
C GLY A 358 -4.77 -18.99 -2.82
N LYS A 359 -3.99 -17.93 -3.02
CA LYS A 359 -2.97 -17.47 -2.06
C LYS A 359 -3.34 -16.16 -1.35
N GLN A 360 -4.64 -15.86 -1.26
CA GLN A 360 -5.14 -14.68 -0.54
C GLN A 360 -4.62 -14.65 0.91
N ASP A 361 -4.72 -15.76 1.62
CA ASP A 361 -4.30 -15.86 3.02
C ASP A 361 -2.78 -15.77 3.19
N VAL A 362 -2.01 -16.18 2.19
CA VAL A 362 -0.55 -15.98 2.22
C VAL A 362 -0.23 -14.49 2.23
N LEU A 363 -0.89 -13.70 1.36
CA LEU A 363 -0.70 -12.26 1.35
C LEU A 363 -1.21 -11.61 2.63
N ARG A 364 -2.40 -12.01 3.14
CA ARG A 364 -2.93 -11.53 4.42
C ARG A 364 -1.96 -11.77 5.57
N TYR A 365 -1.38 -12.97 5.63
CA TYR A 365 -0.37 -13.33 6.63
C TYR A 365 0.84 -12.41 6.57
N VAL A 366 1.44 -12.25 5.39
CA VAL A 366 2.66 -11.44 5.21
C VAL A 366 2.40 -9.96 5.50
N LEU A 367 1.27 -9.42 5.03
CA LEU A 367 0.91 -8.02 5.30
C LEU A 367 0.63 -7.78 6.79
N THR A 368 0.08 -8.76 7.50
CA THR A 368 -0.12 -8.66 8.96
C THR A 368 1.20 -8.78 9.71
N ALA A 369 2.05 -9.76 9.35
CA ALA A 369 3.37 -9.95 9.96
C ALA A 369 4.29 -8.74 9.79
N ASN A 370 4.17 -8.05 8.64
CA ASN A 370 4.92 -6.85 8.29
C ASN A 370 4.09 -5.56 8.42
N ALA A 371 2.95 -5.59 9.15
CA ALA A 371 2.11 -4.40 9.29
C ALA A 371 2.92 -3.21 9.84
N PRO A 372 2.81 -2.02 9.20
CA PRO A 372 3.57 -0.84 9.60
C PRO A 372 2.89 -0.11 10.79
N GLU A 373 2.72 -0.81 11.92
CA GLU A 373 1.93 -0.33 13.06
C GLU A 373 2.56 0.88 13.78
N THR A 374 3.90 0.93 13.86
CA THR A 374 4.62 1.94 14.64
C THR A 374 5.66 2.73 13.85
N LYS A 375 6.07 2.22 12.71
CA LYS A 375 7.03 2.82 11.77
C LYS A 375 6.79 2.26 10.38
N ASP A 376 7.29 2.95 9.37
CA ASP A 376 7.33 2.43 8.00
C ASP A 376 7.99 1.05 7.98
N ASN A 377 7.45 0.14 7.19
CA ASN A 377 7.98 -1.21 7.02
C ASN A 377 8.12 -1.53 5.53
N ASP A 378 8.69 -2.68 5.19
CA ASP A 378 8.97 -3.08 3.83
C ASP A 378 8.33 -4.43 3.50
N PHE A 379 7.83 -4.57 2.30
CA PHE A 379 7.42 -5.83 1.71
C PHE A 379 8.50 -6.25 0.72
N THR A 380 9.01 -7.48 0.88
CA THR A 380 9.87 -8.11 -0.11
C THR A 380 9.27 -9.43 -0.59
N TRP A 381 9.46 -9.77 -1.86
CA TRP A 381 9.04 -11.05 -2.40
C TRP A 381 9.76 -12.24 -1.74
N ARG A 382 10.99 -12.00 -1.25
CA ARG A 382 11.75 -13.03 -0.51
C ARG A 382 11.16 -13.28 0.87
N ASP A 383 10.74 -12.24 1.60
CA ASP A 383 10.03 -12.41 2.86
C ASP A 383 8.66 -13.07 2.66
N TYR A 384 7.96 -12.71 1.58
CA TYR A 384 6.70 -13.37 1.20
C TYR A 384 6.89 -14.88 1.05
N GLN A 385 7.91 -15.33 0.32
CA GLN A 385 8.25 -16.73 0.18
C GLN A 385 8.66 -17.37 1.51
N ALA A 386 9.51 -16.68 2.28
CA ALA A 386 10.00 -17.18 3.57
C ALA A 386 8.84 -17.36 4.58
N CYS A 387 7.94 -16.41 4.71
CA CYS A 387 6.75 -16.54 5.55
C CYS A 387 5.88 -17.72 5.11
N ASN A 388 5.62 -17.85 3.80
CA ASN A 388 4.84 -18.98 3.30
C ASN A 388 5.53 -20.32 3.59
N ASN A 389 6.79 -20.48 3.17
CA ASN A 389 7.46 -21.77 3.19
C ASN A 389 7.89 -22.21 4.60
N ASN A 390 8.37 -21.26 5.43
CA ASN A 390 8.95 -21.58 6.74
C ASN A 390 7.93 -21.52 7.88
N GLU A 391 6.83 -20.74 7.73
CA GLU A 391 5.84 -20.58 8.78
C GLU A 391 4.51 -21.26 8.40
N LEU A 392 3.87 -20.84 7.31
CA LEU A 392 2.57 -21.41 6.92
C LEU A 392 2.68 -22.87 6.50
N VAL A 393 3.65 -23.24 5.65
CA VAL A 393 3.83 -24.63 5.21
C VAL A 393 4.51 -25.47 6.29
N ALA A 394 5.70 -25.04 6.76
CA ALA A 394 6.55 -25.87 7.61
C ALA A 394 6.08 -25.96 9.07
N ILE A 395 5.33 -24.98 9.56
CA ILE A 395 4.83 -24.97 10.94
C ILE A 395 3.33 -25.30 10.95
N PHE A 396 2.48 -24.39 10.44
CA PHE A 396 1.03 -24.53 10.53
C PHE A 396 0.52 -25.72 9.70
N GLY A 397 0.77 -25.72 8.41
CA GLY A 397 0.31 -26.77 7.50
C GLY A 397 0.87 -28.15 7.85
N ASN A 398 2.15 -28.23 8.24
CA ASN A 398 2.79 -29.48 8.63
C ASN A 398 2.14 -30.07 9.89
N PHE A 399 1.89 -29.26 10.92
CA PHE A 399 1.24 -29.74 12.14
C PHE A 399 -0.14 -30.29 11.85
N VAL A 400 -1.00 -29.51 11.19
CA VAL A 400 -2.37 -29.93 10.86
C VAL A 400 -2.38 -31.20 10.00
N ASN A 401 -1.57 -31.21 8.95
CA ASN A 401 -1.48 -32.39 8.07
C ASN A 401 -1.08 -33.65 8.83
N ARG A 402 -0.07 -33.56 9.71
CA ARG A 402 0.36 -34.69 10.53
C ARG A 402 -0.73 -35.16 11.49
N ALA A 403 -1.40 -34.26 12.18
CA ALA A 403 -2.49 -34.60 13.10
C ALA A 403 -3.63 -35.33 12.36
N VAL A 404 -4.09 -34.79 11.24
CA VAL A 404 -5.17 -35.37 10.45
C VAL A 404 -4.77 -36.71 9.82
N VAL A 405 -3.57 -36.80 9.19
CA VAL A 405 -3.07 -38.04 8.57
C VAL A 405 -2.90 -39.17 9.60
N LEU A 406 -2.35 -38.87 10.77
CA LEU A 406 -2.16 -39.89 11.81
C LEU A 406 -3.50 -40.35 12.40
N THR A 407 -4.49 -39.45 12.55
CA THR A 407 -5.85 -39.82 12.96
C THR A 407 -6.52 -40.75 11.95
N HIS A 408 -6.42 -40.47 10.66
CA HIS A 408 -6.90 -41.41 9.63
C HIS A 408 -6.18 -42.75 9.64
N LYS A 409 -4.88 -42.72 9.84
CA LYS A 409 -4.04 -43.94 9.84
C LYS A 409 -4.36 -44.87 11.01
N TYR A 410 -4.60 -44.32 12.20
CA TYR A 410 -4.72 -45.15 13.43
C TYR A 410 -6.15 -45.31 13.89
N PHE A 411 -7.07 -44.40 13.52
CA PHE A 411 -8.44 -44.34 14.02
C PHE A 411 -9.48 -44.17 12.88
N ASP A 412 -9.09 -44.42 11.61
CA ASP A 412 -9.99 -44.33 10.46
C ASP A 412 -10.73 -42.97 10.35
N GLY A 413 -10.07 -41.91 10.79
CA GLY A 413 -10.63 -40.55 10.80
C GLY A 413 -11.62 -40.28 11.96
N VAL A 414 -11.72 -41.15 12.91
CA VAL A 414 -12.54 -40.95 14.12
C VAL A 414 -11.70 -40.30 15.21
N ILE A 415 -12.22 -39.24 15.82
CA ILE A 415 -11.57 -38.54 16.93
C ILE A 415 -11.57 -39.46 18.15
N PRO A 416 -10.38 -39.91 18.63
CA PRO A 416 -10.32 -40.77 19.79
C PRO A 416 -10.66 -40.00 21.09
N ALA A 417 -11.22 -40.67 22.07
CA ALA A 417 -11.42 -40.10 23.42
C ALA A 417 -10.05 -39.92 24.12
N ALA A 418 -9.88 -38.80 24.82
CA ALA A 418 -8.70 -38.63 25.64
C ALA A 418 -8.77 -39.53 26.87
N GLY A 419 -7.68 -40.28 27.15
CA GLY A 419 -7.48 -41.01 28.38
C GLY A 419 -6.85 -40.15 29.48
N GLU A 420 -6.14 -40.77 30.41
CA GLU A 420 -5.43 -40.06 31.46
C GLU A 420 -4.31 -39.15 30.88
N LEU A 421 -4.34 -37.88 31.24
CA LEU A 421 -3.33 -36.91 30.85
C LEU A 421 -2.04 -37.08 31.65
N THR A 422 -0.91 -37.10 31.02
CA THR A 422 0.41 -37.02 31.65
C THR A 422 0.72 -35.60 32.12
N ASP A 423 1.79 -35.44 32.90
CA ASP A 423 2.28 -34.12 33.29
C ASP A 423 2.72 -33.30 32.09
N TYR A 424 3.26 -33.94 31.04
CA TYR A 424 3.63 -33.29 29.80
C TYR A 424 2.42 -32.77 29.01
N ASP A 425 1.32 -33.54 28.97
CA ASP A 425 0.06 -33.08 28.34
C ASP A 425 -0.50 -31.87 29.09
N ARG A 426 -0.56 -31.96 30.44
CA ARG A 426 -1.02 -30.85 31.28
C ARG A 426 -0.18 -29.60 31.10
N ALA A 427 1.16 -29.73 30.97
CA ALA A 427 2.06 -28.63 30.71
C ALA A 427 1.79 -28.00 29.34
N THR A 428 1.66 -28.83 28.29
CA THR A 428 1.34 -28.37 26.94
C THR A 428 -0.01 -27.62 26.88
N ILE A 429 -1.03 -28.17 27.53
CA ILE A 429 -2.36 -27.55 27.61
C ILE A 429 -2.29 -26.20 28.33
N ALA A 430 -1.48 -26.10 29.38
CA ALA A 430 -1.29 -24.85 30.12
C ALA A 430 -0.64 -23.74 29.26
N GLU A 431 0.24 -24.11 28.31
CA GLU A 431 0.91 -23.16 27.40
C GLU A 431 -0.09 -22.44 26.48
N PHE A 432 -1.19 -23.07 26.06
CA PHE A 432 -2.15 -22.44 25.17
C PHE A 432 -3.49 -22.05 25.81
N LYS A 433 -3.75 -22.45 27.05
CA LYS A 433 -5.00 -22.16 27.74
C LYS A 433 -5.30 -20.66 27.84
N GLY A 434 -4.28 -19.83 28.01
CA GLY A 434 -4.38 -18.36 28.08
C GLY A 434 -4.35 -17.63 26.71
N VAL A 435 -4.34 -18.37 25.61
CA VAL A 435 -4.20 -17.77 24.27
C VAL A 435 -5.36 -16.83 23.91
N LYS A 436 -6.58 -17.15 24.39
CA LYS A 436 -7.76 -16.31 24.15
C LYS A 436 -7.56 -14.89 24.71
N GLU A 437 -7.12 -14.77 25.94
CA GLU A 437 -6.92 -13.49 26.62
C GLU A 437 -5.80 -12.69 25.94
N THR A 438 -4.68 -13.35 25.63
CA THR A 438 -3.54 -12.68 25.00
C THR A 438 -3.90 -12.20 23.59
N LEU A 439 -4.53 -13.06 22.80
CA LEU A 439 -4.95 -12.73 21.44
C LEU A 439 -6.00 -11.62 21.42
N SER A 440 -7.01 -11.72 22.28
CA SER A 440 -8.06 -10.70 22.43
C SER A 440 -7.47 -9.35 22.83
N ASN A 441 -6.58 -9.32 23.84
CA ASN A 441 -5.95 -8.08 24.28
C ASN A 441 -5.14 -7.42 23.16
N ASN A 442 -4.38 -8.20 22.40
CA ASN A 442 -3.59 -7.67 21.30
C ASN A 442 -4.49 -7.12 20.18
N ILE A 443 -5.58 -7.80 19.81
CA ILE A 443 -6.51 -7.31 18.78
C ILE A 443 -7.26 -6.06 19.26
N GLU A 444 -7.73 -6.02 20.52
CA GLU A 444 -8.40 -4.84 21.10
C GLU A 444 -7.51 -3.61 21.17
N GLN A 445 -6.18 -3.81 21.30
CA GLN A 445 -5.19 -2.74 21.27
C GLN A 445 -4.64 -2.46 19.87
N PHE A 446 -5.19 -3.08 18.84
CA PHE A 446 -4.76 -2.98 17.45
C PHE A 446 -3.30 -3.38 17.20
N HIS A 447 -2.78 -4.33 18.02
CA HIS A 447 -1.45 -4.94 17.88
C HIS A 447 -1.54 -6.23 17.06
N PHE A 448 -1.88 -6.13 15.80
CA PHE A 448 -2.18 -7.28 14.95
C PHE A 448 -0.96 -8.17 14.67
N ARG A 449 0.24 -7.58 14.62
CA ARG A 449 1.50 -8.34 14.47
C ARG A 449 1.73 -9.28 15.65
N GLU A 450 1.55 -8.79 16.87
CA GLU A 450 1.72 -9.62 18.07
C GLU A 450 0.58 -10.65 18.16
N ALA A 451 -0.66 -10.25 17.85
CA ALA A 451 -1.78 -11.18 17.78
C ALA A 451 -1.54 -12.34 16.80
N LEU A 452 -1.00 -12.06 15.62
CA LEU A 452 -0.64 -13.09 14.63
C LEU A 452 0.45 -14.05 15.16
N LYS A 453 1.44 -13.54 15.88
CA LYS A 453 2.48 -14.37 16.52
C LYS A 453 1.89 -15.30 17.59
N ASP A 454 0.93 -14.81 18.39
CA ASP A 454 0.25 -15.61 19.39
C ASP A 454 -0.54 -16.74 18.74
N ALA A 455 -1.28 -16.43 17.66
CA ALA A 455 -1.99 -17.45 16.89
C ALA A 455 -1.03 -18.50 16.29
N MET A 456 0.09 -18.08 15.71
CA MET A 456 1.09 -19.00 15.15
C MET A 456 1.79 -19.82 16.23
N ASN A 457 1.88 -19.33 17.46
CA ASN A 457 2.47 -20.06 18.55
C ASN A 457 1.69 -21.35 18.88
N LEU A 458 0.35 -21.37 18.69
CA LEU A 458 -0.43 -22.60 18.81
C LEU A 458 0.06 -23.71 17.88
N ALA A 459 0.39 -23.36 16.64
CA ALA A 459 0.92 -24.33 15.68
C ALA A 459 2.33 -24.84 16.08
N ARG A 460 3.15 -23.96 16.67
CA ARG A 460 4.47 -24.34 17.21
C ARG A 460 4.33 -25.31 18.39
N ILE A 461 3.41 -25.02 19.32
CA ILE A 461 3.08 -25.90 20.45
C ILE A 461 2.63 -27.26 19.93
N GLY A 462 1.72 -27.30 18.95
CA GLY A 462 1.24 -28.54 18.35
C GLY A 462 2.34 -29.37 17.66
N ASN A 463 3.19 -28.73 16.89
CA ASN A 463 4.35 -29.40 16.26
C ASN A 463 5.30 -30.01 17.30
N LYS A 464 5.63 -29.23 18.34
CA LYS A 464 6.48 -29.68 19.43
C LYS A 464 5.86 -30.87 20.16
N TYR A 465 4.57 -30.76 20.50
CA TYR A 465 3.83 -31.82 21.18
C TYR A 465 3.87 -33.15 20.41
N LEU A 466 3.56 -33.12 19.08
CA LEU A 466 3.68 -34.33 18.26
C LEU A 466 5.11 -34.84 18.11
N ALA A 467 6.11 -33.96 18.07
CA ALA A 467 7.50 -34.34 17.96
C ALA A 467 8.02 -35.02 19.24
N ASP A 468 7.67 -34.48 20.40
CA ASP A 468 8.14 -34.96 21.71
C ASP A 468 7.41 -36.23 22.15
N THR A 469 6.13 -36.39 21.80
CA THR A 469 5.33 -37.57 22.14
C THR A 469 5.44 -38.73 21.17
N GLU A 470 5.95 -38.52 19.98
CA GLU A 470 6.22 -39.52 18.93
C GLU A 470 5.14 -40.61 18.76
N PRO A 471 3.84 -40.25 18.52
CA PRO A 471 2.73 -41.23 18.48
C PRO A 471 2.95 -42.35 17.46
N TRP A 472 3.72 -42.13 16.38
CA TRP A 472 4.06 -43.13 15.39
C TRP A 472 4.97 -44.27 15.95
N LYS A 473 5.70 -44.00 17.02
CA LYS A 473 6.49 -45.02 17.71
C LYS A 473 5.59 -45.77 18.72
N LEU A 474 4.80 -45.02 19.50
CA LEU A 474 3.91 -45.56 20.51
C LEU A 474 2.78 -46.44 19.95
N ALA A 475 2.37 -46.20 18.70
CA ALA A 475 1.28 -46.98 18.07
C ALA A 475 1.56 -48.49 17.98
N LYS A 476 2.80 -48.94 18.19
CA LYS A 476 3.16 -50.36 18.24
C LYS A 476 3.05 -50.98 19.65
N THR A 477 3.04 -50.20 20.68
CA THR A 477 3.18 -50.62 22.07
C THR A 477 2.09 -50.13 23.02
N ASP A 478 1.58 -48.90 22.80
CA ASP A 478 0.62 -48.27 23.66
C ASP A 478 -0.38 -47.43 22.86
N MET A 479 -1.39 -48.05 22.27
CA MET A 479 -2.41 -47.39 21.48
C MET A 479 -3.29 -46.45 22.32
N LYS A 480 -3.53 -46.75 23.59
CA LYS A 480 -4.30 -45.89 24.51
C LYS A 480 -3.60 -44.54 24.70
N ARG A 481 -2.30 -44.56 24.82
CA ARG A 481 -1.52 -43.32 24.88
C ARG A 481 -1.63 -42.52 23.57
N VAL A 482 -1.62 -43.20 22.43
CA VAL A 482 -1.79 -42.56 21.09
C VAL A 482 -3.18 -41.93 20.98
N GLU A 483 -4.25 -42.54 21.51
CA GLU A 483 -5.60 -41.94 21.56
C GLU A 483 -5.55 -40.56 22.21
N THR A 484 -4.96 -40.46 23.40
CA THR A 484 -4.84 -39.19 24.14
C THR A 484 -4.02 -38.15 23.36
N ILE A 485 -2.86 -38.53 22.78
CA ILE A 485 -2.01 -37.64 22.02
C ILE A 485 -2.75 -37.10 20.80
N MET A 486 -3.47 -37.96 20.08
CA MET A 486 -4.20 -37.53 18.89
C MET A 486 -5.41 -36.67 19.24
N ASN A 487 -6.13 -36.97 20.34
CA ASN A 487 -7.19 -36.09 20.80
C ASN A 487 -6.67 -34.68 21.09
N VAL A 488 -5.64 -34.54 21.93
CA VAL A 488 -5.05 -33.24 22.28
C VAL A 488 -4.57 -32.52 21.01
N SER A 489 -3.91 -33.22 20.07
CA SER A 489 -3.44 -32.63 18.81
C SER A 489 -4.58 -32.09 17.95
N LEU A 490 -5.70 -32.83 17.84
CA LEU A 490 -6.88 -32.40 17.11
C LEU A 490 -7.58 -31.21 17.77
N GLN A 491 -7.63 -31.19 19.12
CA GLN A 491 -8.14 -30.01 19.84
C GLN A 491 -7.26 -28.77 19.60
N ILE A 492 -5.93 -28.90 19.49
CA ILE A 492 -5.05 -27.79 19.08
C ILE A 492 -5.35 -27.37 17.63
N CYS A 493 -5.62 -28.30 16.70
CA CYS A 493 -6.06 -27.96 15.34
C CYS A 493 -7.37 -27.18 15.34
N ALA A 494 -8.34 -27.54 16.18
CA ALA A 494 -9.58 -26.81 16.34
C ALA A 494 -9.37 -25.39 16.90
N ASN A 495 -8.46 -25.25 17.87
CA ASN A 495 -8.05 -23.94 18.38
C ASN A 495 -7.39 -23.08 17.29
N LEU A 496 -6.58 -23.66 16.40
CA LEU A 496 -6.01 -22.97 15.24
C LEU A 496 -7.09 -22.48 14.28
N ALA A 497 -8.13 -23.28 14.02
CA ALA A 497 -9.24 -22.86 13.17
C ALA A 497 -9.97 -21.63 13.72
N ILE A 498 -10.12 -21.54 15.05
CA ILE A 498 -10.72 -20.37 15.71
C ILE A 498 -9.76 -19.18 15.70
N ALA A 499 -8.51 -19.37 16.12
CA ALA A 499 -7.52 -18.30 16.27
C ALA A 499 -7.18 -17.61 14.94
N PHE A 500 -7.15 -18.38 13.84
CA PHE A 500 -6.80 -17.85 12.51
C PHE A 500 -8.00 -17.35 11.71
N GLU A 501 -9.23 -17.55 12.13
CA GLU A 501 -10.42 -17.05 11.39
C GLU A 501 -10.36 -15.54 11.09
N PRO A 502 -9.93 -14.66 12.02
CA PRO A 502 -9.79 -13.24 11.70
C PRO A 502 -8.68 -12.94 10.68
N PHE A 503 -7.59 -13.69 10.73
CA PHE A 503 -6.39 -13.43 9.94
C PHE A 503 -6.40 -14.09 8.57
N LEU A 504 -6.78 -15.37 8.53
CA LEU A 504 -6.67 -16.27 7.37
C LEU A 504 -8.02 -16.98 7.14
N PRO A 505 -9.08 -16.25 6.76
CA PRO A 505 -10.44 -16.79 6.70
C PRO A 505 -10.61 -17.98 5.76
N PHE A 506 -9.94 -17.98 4.60
CA PHE A 506 -10.04 -19.09 3.64
C PHE A 506 -9.35 -20.37 4.16
N THR A 507 -8.26 -20.21 4.89
CA THR A 507 -7.53 -21.33 5.52
C THR A 507 -8.32 -21.87 6.72
N ALA A 508 -8.86 -20.98 7.54
CA ALA A 508 -9.71 -21.36 8.67
C ALA A 508 -10.96 -22.11 8.22
N GLU A 509 -11.62 -21.66 7.15
CA GLU A 509 -12.74 -22.37 6.53
C GLU A 509 -12.37 -23.79 6.07
N LYS A 510 -11.24 -23.95 5.36
CA LYS A 510 -10.73 -25.26 4.95
C LYS A 510 -10.43 -26.16 6.15
N LEU A 511 -9.81 -25.60 7.18
CA LEU A 511 -9.47 -26.35 8.40
C LEU A 511 -10.73 -26.77 9.16
N ARG A 512 -11.71 -25.88 9.30
CA ARG A 512 -13.02 -26.22 9.89
C ARG A 512 -13.71 -27.35 9.14
N ALA A 513 -13.75 -27.25 7.80
CA ALA A 513 -14.33 -28.30 6.97
C ALA A 513 -13.64 -29.65 7.18
N MET A 514 -12.28 -29.66 7.23
CA MET A 514 -11.53 -30.89 7.54
C MET A 514 -11.87 -31.49 8.91
N LEU A 515 -12.05 -30.66 9.91
CA LEU A 515 -12.32 -31.08 11.29
C LEU A 515 -13.80 -31.38 11.57
N GLY A 516 -14.70 -31.13 10.61
CA GLY A 516 -16.15 -31.27 10.78
C GLY A 516 -16.74 -30.23 11.74
N MET A 517 -16.12 -29.06 11.87
CA MET A 517 -16.59 -27.97 12.73
C MET A 517 -17.69 -27.16 12.01
N ALA A 518 -18.90 -27.14 12.54
CA ALA A 518 -20.02 -26.40 11.95
C ALA A 518 -19.91 -24.89 12.19
N GLU A 519 -19.47 -24.49 13.37
CA GLU A 519 -19.42 -23.09 13.80
C GLU A 519 -18.08 -22.76 14.48
N VAL A 520 -17.74 -21.47 14.49
CA VAL A 520 -16.60 -20.92 15.23
C VAL A 520 -17.13 -20.08 16.38
N ASP A 521 -16.72 -20.43 17.59
CA ASP A 521 -17.02 -19.67 18.80
C ASP A 521 -15.71 -19.22 19.44
N TRP A 522 -15.45 -17.92 19.46
CA TRP A 522 -14.27 -17.34 20.09
C TRP A 522 -14.15 -17.70 21.58
N ASN A 523 -15.28 -17.94 22.22
CA ASN A 523 -15.30 -18.31 23.64
C ASN A 523 -14.74 -19.71 23.93
N LYS A 524 -14.66 -20.56 22.90
CA LYS A 524 -14.03 -21.87 22.97
C LYS A 524 -12.52 -21.89 22.77
N LEU A 525 -11.95 -20.76 22.39
CA LEU A 525 -10.49 -20.66 22.18
C LEU A 525 -9.75 -20.93 23.50
N GLY A 526 -8.79 -21.86 23.46
CA GLY A 526 -8.02 -22.35 24.60
C GLY A 526 -8.67 -23.58 25.33
N GLN A 527 -9.81 -24.10 24.85
CA GLN A 527 -10.49 -25.28 25.39
C GLN A 527 -10.05 -26.58 24.67
N LEU A 528 -10.38 -27.72 25.30
CA LEU A 528 -10.06 -29.07 24.81
C LEU A 528 -11.28 -29.91 24.47
N ASP A 529 -12.45 -29.32 24.46
CA ASP A 529 -13.75 -29.94 24.17
C ASP A 529 -14.46 -29.30 22.97
N ILE A 530 -13.66 -28.75 22.04
CA ILE A 530 -14.16 -28.12 20.80
C ILE A 530 -14.67 -29.19 19.85
N LEU A 531 -13.89 -30.28 19.70
CA LEU A 531 -14.25 -31.44 18.89
C LEU A 531 -14.79 -32.56 19.81
N ALA A 532 -15.91 -33.14 19.42
CA ALA A 532 -16.53 -34.23 20.16
C ALA A 532 -15.79 -35.55 19.90
N ASP A 533 -15.57 -36.32 20.97
CA ASP A 533 -15.06 -37.69 20.88
C ASP A 533 -15.98 -38.56 20.02
N GLY A 534 -15.42 -39.42 19.19
CA GLY A 534 -16.15 -40.27 18.27
C GLY A 534 -16.66 -39.59 17.02
N ALA A 535 -16.52 -38.25 16.87
CA ALA A 535 -16.82 -37.56 15.64
C ALA A 535 -15.81 -37.94 14.52
N LYS A 536 -16.23 -37.84 13.27
CA LYS A 536 -15.41 -38.18 12.10
C LYS A 536 -14.89 -36.92 11.46
N ILE A 537 -13.59 -36.88 11.15
CA ILE A 537 -12.95 -35.81 10.40
C ILE A 537 -12.80 -36.20 8.92
N GLU A 538 -12.74 -35.19 8.07
CA GLU A 538 -12.57 -35.36 6.61
C GLU A 538 -11.12 -35.72 6.25
N LYS A 539 -10.94 -36.21 5.02
CA LYS A 539 -9.58 -36.54 4.50
C LYS A 539 -8.65 -35.32 4.52
N PRO A 540 -7.35 -35.54 4.74
CA PRO A 540 -6.39 -34.45 4.78
C PRO A 540 -6.29 -33.72 3.46
N VAL A 541 -6.35 -32.38 3.51
CA VAL A 541 -6.10 -31.49 2.39
C VAL A 541 -4.98 -30.55 2.78
N LEU A 542 -4.04 -30.30 1.85
CA LEU A 542 -2.97 -29.33 2.11
C LEU A 542 -3.54 -27.94 2.26
N LEU A 543 -3.26 -27.30 3.37
CA LEU A 543 -3.67 -25.88 3.62
C LEU A 543 -2.82 -24.91 2.83
N PHE A 544 -1.52 -25.21 2.70
CA PHE A 544 -0.55 -24.36 2.03
C PHE A 544 0.38 -25.20 1.15
N GLU A 545 0.87 -24.60 0.06
CA GLU A 545 1.86 -25.16 -0.85
C GLU A 545 3.10 -24.29 -0.87
N LYS A 546 4.26 -24.90 -1.06
CA LYS A 546 5.51 -24.17 -1.21
C LYS A 546 5.47 -23.26 -2.44
N ILE A 547 6.13 -22.13 -2.30
CA ILE A 547 6.37 -21.19 -3.38
C ILE A 547 7.82 -21.39 -3.82
N GLU A 548 8.01 -21.71 -5.10
CA GLU A 548 9.31 -21.98 -5.70
C GLU A 548 10.08 -20.68 -5.99
N ASP A 549 11.42 -20.77 -6.01
CA ASP A 549 12.31 -19.62 -6.27
C ASP A 549 12.02 -18.96 -7.63
N SER A 550 11.65 -19.75 -8.64
CA SER A 550 11.32 -19.26 -9.98
C SER A 550 10.12 -18.33 -10.00
N VAL A 551 9.11 -18.56 -9.14
CA VAL A 551 7.93 -17.70 -9.01
C VAL A 551 8.35 -16.33 -8.46
N ILE A 552 9.19 -16.32 -7.45
CA ILE A 552 9.71 -15.09 -6.83
C ILE A 552 10.63 -14.35 -7.81
N GLN A 553 11.48 -15.04 -8.52
CA GLN A 553 12.36 -14.42 -9.50
C GLN A 553 11.55 -13.73 -10.61
N ALA A 554 10.47 -14.32 -11.08
CA ALA A 554 9.58 -13.71 -12.07
C ALA A 554 8.99 -12.37 -11.58
N GLN A 555 8.65 -12.27 -10.29
CA GLN A 555 8.13 -11.02 -9.70
C GLN A 555 9.24 -9.96 -9.56
N LEU A 556 10.45 -10.37 -9.16
CA LEU A 556 11.60 -9.46 -9.10
C LEU A 556 11.97 -8.94 -10.49
N ASP A 557 11.91 -9.80 -11.50
CA ASP A 557 12.16 -9.42 -12.91
C ASP A 557 11.08 -8.46 -13.44
N LYS A 558 9.80 -8.65 -13.04
CA LYS A 558 8.70 -7.72 -13.33
C LYS A 558 8.99 -6.34 -12.75
N LEU A 559 9.40 -6.27 -11.48
CA LEU A 559 9.76 -5.00 -10.83
C LEU A 559 10.98 -4.35 -11.46
N ALA A 560 12.00 -5.13 -11.82
CA ALA A 560 13.19 -4.62 -12.50
C ALA A 560 12.85 -3.98 -13.86
N ARG A 561 11.95 -4.59 -14.63
CA ARG A 561 11.44 -4.01 -15.90
C ARG A 561 10.71 -2.68 -15.66
N ILE A 562 9.80 -2.63 -14.68
CA ILE A 562 9.08 -1.40 -14.32
C ILE A 562 10.06 -0.29 -13.95
N LYS A 563 11.08 -0.61 -13.17
CA LYS A 563 12.13 0.34 -12.79
C LYS A 563 12.88 0.88 -14.00
N GLN A 564 13.24 0.01 -14.94
CA GLN A 564 13.91 0.36 -16.18
C GLN A 564 13.05 1.26 -17.07
N GLU A 565 11.78 0.91 -17.25
CA GLU A 565 10.80 1.70 -17.99
C GLU A 565 10.65 3.11 -17.41
N ASN A 566 10.61 3.22 -16.07
CA ASN A 566 10.54 4.51 -15.38
C ASN A 566 11.81 5.36 -15.61
N ILE A 567 12.99 4.76 -15.61
CA ILE A 567 14.25 5.46 -15.89
C ILE A 567 14.20 6.04 -17.30
N ILE A 568 13.80 5.24 -18.29
CA ILE A 568 13.68 5.66 -19.69
C ILE A 568 12.62 6.76 -19.84
N ALA A 569 11.44 6.58 -19.27
CA ALA A 569 10.32 7.53 -19.39
C ALA A 569 10.61 8.90 -18.76
N ASN A 570 11.45 8.95 -17.74
CA ASN A 570 11.83 10.19 -17.05
C ASN A 570 13.16 10.77 -17.52
N PHE A 571 13.76 10.19 -18.56
CA PHE A 571 14.99 10.72 -19.13
C PHE A 571 14.77 12.13 -19.67
N LYS A 572 15.58 13.05 -19.20
CA LYS A 572 15.66 14.42 -19.73
C LYS A 572 17.08 14.61 -20.29
N PRO A 573 17.23 14.96 -21.58
CA PRO A 573 18.55 15.25 -22.13
C PRO A 573 19.17 16.43 -21.37
N GLU A 574 20.49 16.41 -21.24
CA GLU A 574 21.22 17.56 -20.70
C GLU A 574 20.94 18.81 -21.53
N PRO A 575 20.92 19.99 -20.90
CA PRO A 575 20.80 21.25 -21.66
C PRO A 575 21.91 21.37 -22.70
N VAL A 576 21.57 21.94 -23.85
CA VAL A 576 22.55 22.21 -24.88
C VAL A 576 23.68 23.06 -24.31
N ALA A 577 24.94 22.64 -24.55
CA ALA A 577 26.12 23.40 -24.12
C ALA A 577 26.18 24.79 -24.78
N LYS A 578 27.07 25.65 -24.28
CA LYS A 578 27.28 26.96 -24.88
C LYS A 578 27.61 26.84 -26.37
N GLU A 579 27.13 27.79 -27.16
CA GLU A 579 27.44 27.87 -28.60
C GLU A 579 28.93 27.75 -28.87
N CYS A 580 29.29 26.95 -29.84
CA CYS A 580 30.64 26.86 -30.41
C CYS A 580 30.59 27.19 -31.89
N THR A 581 31.68 27.70 -32.41
CA THR A 581 31.80 28.03 -33.86
C THR A 581 32.15 26.77 -34.66
N PHE A 582 31.92 26.83 -35.96
CA PHE A 582 32.37 25.77 -36.88
C PHE A 582 33.91 25.59 -36.81
N ASP A 583 34.66 26.69 -36.65
CA ASP A 583 36.12 26.65 -36.47
C ASP A 583 36.53 25.92 -35.16
N ASP A 584 35.71 25.98 -34.11
CA ASP A 584 35.98 25.21 -32.87
C ASP A 584 35.77 23.72 -33.12
N PHE A 585 34.74 23.34 -33.86
CA PHE A 585 34.52 21.93 -34.25
C PHE A 585 35.68 21.42 -35.14
N MET A 586 36.14 22.23 -36.10
CA MET A 586 37.25 21.87 -37.00
C MET A 586 38.60 21.69 -36.30
N LYS A 587 38.75 22.16 -35.06
CA LYS A 587 39.93 21.89 -34.22
C LYS A 587 39.99 20.44 -33.76
N LEU A 588 38.85 19.72 -33.75
CA LEU A 588 38.81 18.31 -33.40
C LEU A 588 39.07 17.46 -34.66
N ASP A 589 39.99 16.53 -34.57
CA ASP A 589 40.23 15.53 -35.61
C ASP A 589 39.54 14.22 -35.22
N ILE A 590 38.25 14.12 -35.59
CA ILE A 590 37.44 12.92 -35.33
C ILE A 590 37.59 11.97 -36.50
N ARG A 591 37.96 10.71 -36.25
CA ARG A 591 38.19 9.71 -37.29
C ARG A 591 37.51 8.39 -37.00
N VAL A 592 37.30 7.59 -38.03
CA VAL A 592 36.87 6.20 -37.91
C VAL A 592 38.12 5.31 -37.83
N GLY A 593 38.15 4.38 -36.90
CA GLY A 593 39.21 3.38 -36.78
C GLY A 593 38.62 1.99 -36.51
N LYS A 594 39.33 0.96 -36.97
CA LYS A 594 38.94 -0.42 -36.74
C LYS A 594 39.69 -1.00 -35.53
N VAL A 595 38.98 -1.59 -34.62
CA VAL A 595 39.57 -2.24 -33.42
C VAL A 595 40.24 -3.53 -33.84
N LEU A 596 41.56 -3.58 -33.77
CA LEU A 596 42.38 -4.77 -34.11
C LEU A 596 42.51 -5.69 -32.89
N GLU A 597 42.80 -5.10 -31.73
CA GLU A 597 42.94 -5.82 -30.45
C GLU A 597 42.24 -5.02 -29.34
N CYS A 598 41.64 -5.74 -28.38
CA CYS A 598 41.10 -5.18 -27.16
C CYS A 598 41.45 -6.09 -25.99
N SER A 599 41.87 -5.48 -24.87
CA SER A 599 42.23 -6.27 -23.66
C SER A 599 41.95 -5.45 -22.39
N LYS A 600 41.70 -6.16 -21.27
CA LYS A 600 41.57 -5.57 -19.92
C LYS A 600 42.92 -5.06 -19.44
N VAL A 601 42.95 -3.86 -18.86
CA VAL A 601 44.19 -3.28 -18.30
C VAL A 601 44.48 -3.90 -16.92
N LYS A 602 45.68 -4.45 -16.75
CA LYS A 602 46.09 -5.09 -15.46
C LYS A 602 45.98 -4.07 -14.30
N LYS A 603 45.35 -4.50 -13.19
CA LYS A 603 45.12 -3.68 -11.98
C LYS A 603 44.26 -2.42 -12.23
N ALA A 604 43.33 -2.49 -13.19
CA ALA A 604 42.42 -1.39 -13.52
C ALA A 604 41.11 -1.92 -14.11
N ASP A 605 40.21 -2.39 -13.26
CA ASP A 605 38.97 -3.10 -13.62
C ASP A 605 37.98 -2.25 -14.46
N LYS A 606 38.21 -0.95 -14.56
CA LYS A 606 37.36 -0.03 -15.33
C LYS A 606 37.91 0.25 -16.73
N LEU A 607 39.13 -0.21 -17.07
CA LEU A 607 39.83 0.21 -18.28
C LEU A 607 39.99 -0.95 -19.29
N LEU A 608 39.69 -0.65 -20.56
CA LEU A 608 40.06 -1.45 -21.72
C LEU A 608 41.16 -0.72 -22.51
N GLN A 609 42.15 -1.50 -22.96
CA GLN A 609 43.19 -1.06 -23.91
C GLN A 609 42.82 -1.54 -25.30
N PHE A 610 42.85 -0.64 -26.23
CA PHE A 610 42.57 -0.84 -27.65
C PHE A 610 43.83 -0.64 -28.50
N LYS A 611 44.03 -1.52 -29.49
CA LYS A 611 44.83 -1.21 -30.66
C LYS A 611 43.90 -0.99 -31.84
N ILE A 612 43.97 0.21 -32.40
CA ILE A 612 43.07 0.64 -33.45
C ILE A 612 43.90 0.82 -34.73
N ASP A 613 43.43 0.23 -35.84
CA ASP A 613 43.86 0.63 -37.18
C ASP A 613 43.22 1.99 -37.49
N ASP A 614 44.04 2.98 -37.62
CA ASP A 614 43.65 4.35 -37.94
C ASP A 614 44.02 4.80 -39.35
N GLY A 615 44.50 3.86 -40.19
CA GLY A 615 44.99 4.12 -41.55
C GLY A 615 46.29 4.91 -41.62
N MET A 616 46.97 5.18 -40.47
CA MET A 616 48.16 6.01 -40.34
C MET A 616 49.30 5.33 -39.54
N GLY A 617 49.24 4.01 -39.38
CA GLY A 617 50.25 3.23 -38.66
C GLY A 617 49.73 2.60 -37.35
N GLY A 618 48.50 2.89 -37.01
CA GLY A 618 47.81 2.36 -35.81
C GLY A 618 48.13 3.13 -34.54
N ARG A 619 47.24 3.03 -33.57
CA ARG A 619 47.39 3.69 -32.24
C ARG A 619 46.84 2.86 -31.10
N THR A 620 47.33 3.16 -29.91
CA THR A 620 46.79 2.63 -28.68
C THR A 620 45.86 3.65 -28.03
N ILE A 621 44.63 3.24 -27.67
CA ILE A 621 43.71 4.07 -26.89
C ILE A 621 43.29 3.26 -25.63
N VAL A 622 43.19 3.94 -24.49
CA VAL A 622 42.66 3.39 -23.23
C VAL A 622 41.37 4.08 -22.90
N SER A 623 40.30 3.32 -22.70
CA SER A 623 38.97 3.83 -22.40
C SER A 623 38.36 3.21 -21.14
N GLY A 624 37.55 3.98 -20.41
CA GLY A 624 36.91 3.61 -19.14
C GLY A 624 35.67 2.74 -19.25
N ILE A 625 35.54 1.93 -20.29
CA ILE A 625 34.31 1.22 -20.66
C ILE A 625 34.31 -0.29 -20.32
N ALA A 626 35.27 -0.78 -19.52
CA ALA A 626 35.38 -2.20 -19.17
C ALA A 626 34.22 -2.77 -18.32
N LYS A 627 33.37 -1.91 -17.77
CA LYS A 627 32.14 -2.32 -17.07
C LYS A 627 30.99 -2.67 -18.02
N PHE A 628 31.07 -2.19 -19.27
CA PHE A 628 29.97 -2.27 -20.24
C PHE A 628 30.26 -3.20 -21.40
N TYR A 629 31.55 -3.55 -21.62
CA TYR A 629 31.98 -4.37 -22.75
C TYR A 629 33.02 -5.38 -22.33
N GLU A 630 32.87 -6.60 -22.81
CA GLU A 630 33.98 -7.54 -22.84
C GLU A 630 34.86 -7.28 -24.08
N PRO A 631 36.18 -7.47 -23.99
CA PRO A 631 37.09 -7.21 -25.10
C PRO A 631 36.68 -7.84 -26.42
N ALA A 632 36.15 -9.05 -26.40
CA ALA A 632 35.74 -9.81 -27.58
C ALA A 632 34.61 -9.12 -28.37
N ASP A 633 33.75 -8.37 -27.67
CA ASP A 633 32.60 -7.69 -28.27
C ASP A 633 33.00 -6.49 -29.15
N LEU A 634 34.22 -6.00 -29.00
CA LEU A 634 34.69 -4.79 -29.62
C LEU A 634 35.71 -5.04 -30.75
N ILE A 635 36.36 -6.21 -30.73
CA ILE A 635 37.35 -6.59 -31.76
C ILE A 635 36.66 -6.70 -33.11
N GLY A 636 37.26 -6.06 -34.13
CA GLY A 636 36.75 -6.00 -35.49
C GLY A 636 35.70 -4.90 -35.75
N LYS A 637 35.17 -4.27 -34.70
CA LYS A 637 34.23 -3.14 -34.86
C LYS A 637 34.93 -1.85 -35.29
N GLU A 638 34.20 -1.02 -36.04
CA GLU A 638 34.59 0.35 -36.38
C GLU A 638 34.06 1.30 -35.32
N VAL A 639 34.93 2.20 -34.83
CA VAL A 639 34.65 3.17 -33.79
C VAL A 639 35.07 4.57 -34.18
N CYS A 640 34.32 5.56 -33.76
CA CYS A 640 34.73 6.96 -33.88
C CYS A 640 35.61 7.35 -32.69
N PHE A 641 36.72 8.03 -32.99
CA PHE A 641 37.64 8.51 -31.95
C PHE A 641 38.21 9.88 -32.28
N ILE A 642 38.58 10.64 -31.26
CA ILE A 642 39.32 11.90 -31.41
C ILE A 642 40.81 11.56 -31.52
N ALA A 643 41.41 11.94 -32.68
CA ALA A 643 42.78 11.56 -33.04
C ALA A 643 43.84 12.54 -32.55
N ASN A 644 43.51 13.79 -32.33
CA ASN A 644 44.48 14.87 -32.06
C ASN A 644 44.53 15.31 -30.59
N PHE A 645 44.03 14.48 -29.66
CA PHE A 645 44.29 14.71 -28.24
C PHE A 645 45.76 14.40 -27.91
N PRO A 646 46.41 15.20 -27.07
CA PRO A 646 47.77 14.90 -26.64
C PRO A 646 47.84 13.54 -25.94
N PRO A 647 48.87 12.74 -26.19
CA PRO A 647 49.04 11.45 -25.55
C PRO A 647 49.02 11.55 -24.03
N ARG A 648 48.28 10.65 -23.38
CA ARG A 648 48.13 10.62 -21.90
C ARG A 648 48.44 9.23 -21.33
N LYS A 649 49.28 9.17 -20.31
CA LYS A 649 49.55 7.91 -19.60
C LYS A 649 48.40 7.53 -18.64
N LEU A 650 47.76 6.40 -18.87
CA LEU A 650 46.72 5.81 -18.01
C LEU A 650 47.20 4.45 -17.52
N LYS A 651 47.46 4.32 -16.21
CA LYS A 651 48.01 3.08 -15.59
C LYS A 651 49.26 2.55 -16.31
N GLY A 652 50.15 3.44 -16.74
CA GLY A 652 51.40 3.08 -17.42
C GLY A 652 51.32 2.88 -18.94
N ILE A 653 50.12 2.90 -19.50
CA ILE A 653 49.86 2.77 -20.95
C ILE A 653 49.63 4.16 -21.53
N GLU A 654 50.32 4.48 -22.64
CA GLU A 654 50.11 5.73 -23.36
C GLU A 654 48.87 5.62 -24.26
N SER A 655 47.83 6.42 -23.92
CA SER A 655 46.62 6.56 -24.72
C SER A 655 46.75 7.71 -25.70
N GLN A 656 46.57 7.44 -27.00
CA GLN A 656 46.79 8.37 -28.13
C GLN A 656 45.47 8.78 -28.78
N GLY A 657 44.47 9.17 -27.96
CA GLY A 657 43.16 9.58 -28.41
C GLY A 657 42.05 9.19 -27.45
N MET A 658 40.80 9.42 -27.84
CA MET A 658 39.60 9.13 -27.06
C MET A 658 38.53 8.48 -27.95
N ILE A 659 38.07 7.29 -27.62
CA ILE A 659 36.89 6.67 -28.26
C ILE A 659 35.64 7.43 -27.82
N LEU A 660 34.78 7.74 -28.81
CA LEU A 660 33.48 8.38 -28.55
C LEU A 660 32.46 7.31 -28.10
N SER A 661 31.72 7.65 -27.08
CA SER A 661 30.60 6.84 -26.58
C SER A 661 29.48 7.73 -26.09
N ALA A 662 28.25 7.23 -26.13
CA ALA A 662 27.07 7.84 -25.56
C ALA A 662 26.57 6.95 -24.43
N GLU A 663 26.16 7.55 -23.32
CA GLU A 663 25.48 6.88 -22.22
C GLU A 663 23.97 7.07 -22.41
N ASP A 664 23.24 5.96 -22.54
CA ASP A 664 21.78 5.96 -22.69
C ASP A 664 21.08 6.23 -21.34
N ALA A 665 19.79 6.54 -21.40
CA ALA A 665 18.95 6.82 -20.23
C ALA A 665 19.03 5.75 -19.14
N ASP A 666 19.23 4.51 -19.52
CA ASP A 666 19.34 3.35 -18.63
C ASP A 666 20.75 3.11 -18.07
N GLY A 667 21.67 4.02 -18.33
CA GLY A 667 23.08 3.88 -17.95
C GLY A 667 23.86 2.93 -18.85
N ARG A 668 23.27 2.42 -19.95
CA ARG A 668 23.95 1.61 -20.93
C ARG A 668 24.85 2.48 -21.79
N LEU A 669 26.12 2.16 -21.85
CA LEU A 669 27.07 2.88 -22.67
C LEU A 669 27.16 2.26 -24.07
N VAL A 670 27.02 3.10 -25.11
CA VAL A 670 27.11 2.70 -26.51
C VAL A 670 28.31 3.38 -27.16
N VAL A 671 29.21 2.59 -27.74
CA VAL A 671 30.35 3.12 -28.50
C VAL A 671 29.84 3.65 -29.85
N ILE A 672 30.24 4.87 -30.20
CA ILE A 672 29.83 5.52 -31.42
C ILE A 672 30.70 5.02 -32.60
N GLY A 673 30.05 4.60 -33.67
CA GLY A 673 30.70 4.11 -34.88
C GLY A 673 29.86 4.41 -36.13
N PRO A 674 30.41 4.21 -37.36
CA PRO A 674 29.66 4.38 -38.59
C PRO A 674 28.59 3.29 -38.75
N GLN A 675 27.50 3.60 -39.46
CA GLN A 675 26.42 2.62 -39.72
C GLN A 675 26.77 1.60 -40.85
N GLY A 676 27.82 1.86 -41.62
CA GLY A 676 28.31 1.00 -42.70
C GLY A 676 29.83 0.92 -42.69
N GLU A 677 30.40 0.02 -43.47
CA GLU A 677 31.86 -0.13 -43.58
C GLU A 677 32.53 1.12 -44.12
N VAL A 678 33.51 1.63 -43.39
CA VAL A 678 34.29 2.81 -43.74
C VAL A 678 35.77 2.48 -43.59
N LYS A 679 36.58 2.93 -44.53
CA LYS A 679 38.04 2.71 -44.43
C LYS A 679 38.60 3.38 -43.16
N PRO A 680 39.46 2.68 -42.39
CA PRO A 680 40.15 3.27 -41.26
C PRO A 680 40.89 4.54 -41.63
N GLY A 681 40.82 5.58 -40.76
CA GLY A 681 41.45 6.87 -40.96
C GLY A 681 40.59 7.93 -41.65
N VAL A 682 39.41 7.59 -42.17
CA VAL A 682 38.49 8.57 -42.74
C VAL A 682 38.02 9.53 -41.64
N LYS A 683 38.10 10.84 -41.99
CA LYS A 683 37.68 11.92 -41.08
C LYS A 683 36.14 12.03 -41.03
N VAL A 684 35.61 12.22 -39.84
CA VAL A 684 34.21 12.55 -39.61
C VAL A 684 34.07 14.05 -39.65
N GLY A 685 33.14 14.56 -40.48
CA GLY A 685 32.94 16.00 -40.70
C GLY A 685 31.50 16.34 -40.99
#